data_0a877d07957ec72dcc4777d3c5b3c8ad
#
_entry.id   0a877d07957ec72dcc4777d3c5b3c8ad
#
_cell.length_a   1.000
_cell.length_b   1.000
_cell.length_c   1.000
_cell.angle_alpha   90.00
_cell.angle_beta   90.00
_cell.angle_gamma   90.00
#
_symmetry.space_group_name_H-M   'P 1'
#
loop_
_entity.id
_entity.type
_entity.pdbx_description
1 polymer ?
#
loop_
_entity_poly.entity_id
_entity_poly.type
_entity_poly.pdbx_seq_one_letter_code
_entity_poly.pdbx_strand_id
1 'polypeptide(L)'
;MFHDYLSAFDTRGMRKALVELFKVLDTRPQDRDPYLQDDNPDLAAFPYVNGGLFSDEDIEIPPFTDEIRELLLVKASENFNWAEISPTIFGAVFESTLNPETRRSGGMHYTSIENIHKVIDPLFLDELKNELDEISTIPVERTKKAKLRAFQHKLASLTFLDPACGSGNFLTETYLSLRRLENKILLELSHGQVTMYSASESPIQVSISQFYGIEINDFAVTVAKTALWIAESQMMKETEKILLVPLEFLPLKTNAYIVEGNALRTDWESVVPKSELNYIMGNPPFHGFTFMTAEQKADMQLLFPGVKNLDFVCGWYKKASDYITGTKIEVSFVSTNSIVQGETVSRFWDFLPEDIINFAYRTFVWDSEATAKAHVHCVIIGFAKFPRAKKYLYDNKKIIVAKNINSYLFDGENILVRSRNTPICNVPKMIYGNKPADGGNLIIEDDELQEFIAKDPNSKKYIHPLLGAAEYIKGNKRWCLWLVDASPSEIKQCPQILERVKKCKEARQASIAAGIRKFSETPTLFAQRTQPTDKDFIIVPRVSSQTRRYIPMGFVKAGTIVTDRVQIIPDATLYDFGIIISNVHMAWMRTTCMRLKSDYSYSKDIVYNNFPWPTPTEPQKTKIELTAQAILDARALYPDSSLADLYDELTMPPELRKAHQANDRAVMDAYGFIKGTAARTSESACVAELMKLYQQKVSELEK
;
A
#
# COMPACT_ATOMS: atom_id res chain seq x y z
N MET A 1 -11.74 -43.75 11.30
CA MET A 1 -11.32 -44.25 9.99
C MET A 1 -9.86 -43.90 9.66
N PHE A 2 -9.47 -42.61 9.37
CA PHE A 2 -8.08 -42.26 9.06
C PHE A 2 -7.09 -42.61 10.19
N HIS A 3 -7.38 -42.20 11.42
CA HIS A 3 -6.61 -42.52 12.61
C HIS A 3 -6.51 -44.07 12.80
N ASP A 4 -7.61 -44.77 12.73
CA ASP A 4 -7.67 -46.21 12.99
C ASP A 4 -6.85 -46.98 11.96
N TYR A 5 -7.00 -46.65 10.68
CA TYR A 5 -6.22 -47.24 9.61
C TYR A 5 -4.71 -47.04 9.79
N LEU A 6 -4.26 -45.77 9.98
CA LEU A 6 -2.83 -45.52 10.08
C LEU A 6 -2.21 -45.94 11.42
N SER A 7 -2.98 -46.03 12.49
CA SER A 7 -2.47 -46.47 13.79
C SER A 7 -1.98 -47.91 13.80
N ALA A 8 -2.46 -48.73 12.84
CA ALA A 8 -2.03 -50.13 12.66
C ALA A 8 -0.57 -50.27 12.14
N PHE A 9 0.03 -49.16 11.65
CA PHE A 9 1.38 -49.19 11.06
C PHE A 9 2.43 -48.54 11.98
N ASP A 10 3.63 -49.09 11.95
CA ASP A 10 4.81 -48.46 12.54
C ASP A 10 5.32 -47.30 11.66
N THR A 11 6.36 -46.61 12.11
CA THR A 11 6.95 -45.46 11.40
C THR A 11 7.49 -45.85 10.00
N ARG A 12 7.89 -47.10 9.77
CA ARG A 12 8.36 -47.57 8.46
C ARG A 12 7.21 -47.91 7.51
N GLY A 13 6.15 -48.53 8.05
CA GLY A 13 4.95 -48.89 7.29
C GLY A 13 4.06 -47.72 6.92
N MET A 14 4.04 -46.68 7.75
CA MET A 14 3.13 -45.56 7.62
C MET A 14 3.26 -44.80 6.30
N ARG A 15 4.50 -44.61 5.80
CA ARG A 15 4.73 -44.00 4.49
C ARG A 15 4.03 -44.75 3.37
N LYS A 16 4.18 -46.07 3.34
CA LYS A 16 3.57 -46.94 2.34
C LYS A 16 2.05 -46.93 2.46
N ALA A 17 1.53 -47.00 3.70
CA ALA A 17 0.10 -46.95 3.96
C ALA A 17 -0.53 -45.65 3.48
N LEU A 18 0.15 -44.49 3.64
CA LEU A 18 -0.32 -43.21 3.11
C LEU A 18 -0.36 -43.17 1.58
N VAL A 19 0.66 -43.70 0.90
CA VAL A 19 0.66 -43.77 -0.58
C VAL A 19 -0.50 -44.64 -1.07
N GLU A 20 -0.74 -45.80 -0.44
CA GLU A 20 -1.86 -46.68 -0.77
C GLU A 20 -3.21 -46.00 -0.50
N LEU A 21 -3.33 -45.27 0.61
CA LEU A 21 -4.52 -44.50 0.94
C LEU A 21 -4.79 -43.41 -0.12
N PHE A 22 -3.80 -42.62 -0.49
CA PHE A 22 -3.95 -41.54 -1.49
C PHE A 22 -4.38 -42.11 -2.84
N LYS A 23 -3.83 -43.26 -3.24
CA LYS A 23 -4.23 -43.99 -4.45
C LYS A 23 -5.70 -44.42 -4.39
N VAL A 24 -6.16 -44.97 -3.26
CA VAL A 24 -7.57 -45.36 -3.10
C VAL A 24 -8.50 -44.13 -3.11
N LEU A 25 -8.09 -42.98 -2.48
CA LEU A 25 -8.86 -41.75 -2.50
C LEU A 25 -9.01 -41.18 -3.91
N ASP A 26 -8.04 -41.40 -4.79
CA ASP A 26 -8.07 -40.91 -6.19
C ASP A 26 -8.70 -41.91 -7.18
N THR A 27 -8.90 -43.18 -6.77
CA THR A 27 -9.45 -44.22 -7.63
C THR A 27 -10.95 -44.46 -7.40
N ARG A 28 -11.75 -44.41 -8.49
CA ARG A 28 -13.21 -44.63 -8.40
C ARG A 28 -13.49 -46.04 -7.89
N PRO A 29 -14.57 -46.28 -7.13
CA PRO A 29 -14.88 -47.61 -6.56
C PRO A 29 -14.89 -48.76 -7.58
N GLN A 30 -15.40 -48.47 -8.80
CA GLN A 30 -15.47 -49.44 -9.87
C GLN A 30 -14.11 -49.74 -10.54
N ASP A 31 -13.15 -48.85 -10.37
CA ASP A 31 -11.82 -48.97 -10.99
C ASP A 31 -10.76 -49.45 -9.99
N ARG A 32 -11.16 -49.69 -8.73
CA ARG A 32 -10.31 -50.25 -7.66
C ARG A 32 -10.01 -51.70 -7.90
N ASP A 33 -8.92 -52.20 -7.30
CA ASP A 33 -8.61 -53.60 -7.29
C ASP A 33 -9.82 -54.42 -6.76
N PRO A 34 -10.34 -55.40 -7.52
CA PRO A 34 -11.48 -56.19 -7.10
C PRO A 34 -11.27 -56.95 -5.79
N TYR A 35 -10.02 -57.26 -5.43
CA TYR A 35 -9.65 -57.95 -4.21
C TYR A 35 -9.39 -57.03 -3.02
N LEU A 36 -9.39 -55.69 -3.22
CA LEU A 36 -9.09 -54.74 -2.16
C LEU A 36 -9.97 -54.90 -0.92
N GLN A 37 -11.25 -55.25 -1.12
CA GLN A 37 -12.19 -55.48 -0.03
C GLN A 37 -11.84 -56.71 0.82
N ASP A 38 -11.26 -57.72 0.19
CA ASP A 38 -10.87 -58.96 0.86
C ASP A 38 -9.49 -58.82 1.52
N ASP A 39 -8.56 -58.12 0.86
CA ASP A 39 -7.17 -57.96 1.31
C ASP A 39 -7.02 -56.86 2.38
N ASN A 40 -7.75 -55.76 2.26
CA ASN A 40 -7.68 -54.62 3.19
C ASN A 40 -9.04 -53.88 3.28
N PRO A 41 -9.99 -54.42 4.08
CA PRO A 41 -11.33 -53.87 4.20
C PRO A 41 -11.33 -52.44 4.77
N ASP A 42 -10.38 -52.13 5.67
CA ASP A 42 -10.26 -50.78 6.24
C ASP A 42 -9.88 -49.74 5.19
N LEU A 43 -8.95 -50.10 4.28
CA LEU A 43 -8.56 -49.25 3.16
C LEU A 43 -9.67 -49.15 2.11
N ALA A 44 -10.36 -50.22 1.82
CA ALA A 44 -11.47 -50.27 0.87
C ALA A 44 -12.66 -49.38 1.30
N ALA A 45 -12.85 -49.19 2.61
CA ALA A 45 -13.92 -48.40 3.18
C ALA A 45 -13.76 -46.87 2.95
N PHE A 46 -12.57 -46.41 2.54
CA PHE A 46 -12.38 -44.98 2.28
C PHE A 46 -13.15 -44.52 1.04
N PRO A 47 -13.76 -43.30 1.11
CA PRO A 47 -14.52 -42.75 -0.01
C PRO A 47 -13.60 -42.40 -1.19
N TYR A 48 -14.17 -42.31 -2.39
CA TYR A 48 -13.54 -41.66 -3.53
C TYR A 48 -13.66 -40.15 -3.39
N VAL A 49 -12.53 -39.43 -3.42
CA VAL A 49 -12.51 -37.96 -3.19
C VAL A 49 -12.64 -37.19 -4.50
N ASN A 50 -11.91 -37.60 -5.56
CA ASN A 50 -11.82 -36.85 -6.82
C ASN A 50 -11.14 -35.43 -6.67
N GLY A 51 -11.21 -34.64 -7.69
CA GLY A 51 -10.73 -33.22 -7.69
C GLY A 51 -9.24 -33.06 -7.95
N GLY A 52 -8.52 -34.15 -8.23
CA GLY A 52 -7.07 -34.11 -8.52
C GLY A 52 -6.19 -33.84 -7.29
N LEU A 53 -6.76 -33.87 -6.08
CA LEU A 53 -6.01 -33.61 -4.84
C LEU A 53 -4.94 -34.67 -4.55
N PHE A 54 -5.18 -35.92 -4.97
CA PHE A 54 -4.31 -37.07 -4.74
C PHE A 54 -3.78 -37.70 -6.04
N SER A 55 -3.89 -37.01 -7.18
CA SER A 55 -3.54 -37.50 -8.52
C SER A 55 -2.05 -37.48 -8.82
N ASP A 56 -1.24 -36.78 -8.04
CA ASP A 56 0.21 -36.76 -8.23
C ASP A 56 0.85 -37.98 -7.59
N GLU A 57 1.31 -38.93 -8.44
CA GLU A 57 1.97 -40.14 -8.00
C GLU A 57 3.43 -39.95 -7.56
N ASP A 58 4.04 -38.80 -7.90
CA ASP A 58 5.45 -38.47 -7.62
C ASP A 58 5.66 -37.78 -6.26
N ILE A 59 4.61 -37.63 -5.44
CA ILE A 59 4.71 -36.99 -4.12
C ILE A 59 5.64 -37.77 -3.20
N GLU A 60 6.76 -37.17 -2.82
CA GLU A 60 7.66 -37.70 -1.82
C GLU A 60 7.14 -37.49 -0.40
N ILE A 61 6.72 -38.57 0.24
CA ILE A 61 6.39 -38.55 1.66
C ILE A 61 7.69 -38.77 2.45
N PRO A 62 8.09 -37.86 3.37
CA PRO A 62 9.32 -38.04 4.14
C PRO A 62 9.24 -39.22 5.10
N PRO A 63 10.37 -39.78 5.58
CA PRO A 63 10.38 -40.83 6.57
C PRO A 63 9.76 -40.33 7.89
N PHE A 64 8.93 -41.15 8.52
CA PHE A 64 8.31 -40.85 9.80
C PHE A 64 9.26 -41.10 10.96
N THR A 65 9.31 -40.18 11.91
CA THR A 65 9.82 -40.38 13.26
C THR A 65 8.65 -40.71 14.21
N ASP A 66 8.92 -41.22 15.39
CA ASP A 66 7.88 -41.47 16.40
C ASP A 66 7.16 -40.17 16.78
N GLU A 67 7.88 -39.05 16.81
CA GLU A 67 7.31 -37.71 17.07
C GLU A 67 6.37 -37.27 15.95
N ILE A 68 6.76 -37.40 14.68
CA ILE A 68 5.89 -37.04 13.52
C ILE A 68 4.66 -37.95 13.49
N ARG A 69 4.83 -39.26 13.82
CA ARG A 69 3.72 -40.20 13.92
C ARG A 69 2.71 -39.78 14.99
N GLU A 70 3.19 -39.41 16.19
CA GLU A 70 2.34 -38.94 17.28
C GLU A 70 1.62 -37.63 16.90
N LEU A 71 2.33 -36.66 16.31
CA LEU A 71 1.74 -35.41 15.82
C LEU A 71 0.61 -35.66 14.83
N LEU A 72 0.81 -36.57 13.85
CA LEU A 72 -0.19 -36.90 12.84
C LEU A 72 -1.40 -37.63 13.44
N LEU A 73 -1.18 -38.68 14.22
CA LEU A 73 -2.26 -39.53 14.73
C LEU A 73 -3.02 -38.89 15.90
N VAL A 74 -2.31 -38.27 16.84
CA VAL A 74 -2.93 -37.75 18.06
C VAL A 74 -3.30 -36.28 17.90
N LYS A 75 -2.33 -35.42 17.57
CA LYS A 75 -2.55 -33.96 17.53
C LYS A 75 -3.38 -33.52 16.34
N ALA A 76 -3.06 -34.02 15.16
CA ALA A 76 -3.70 -33.56 13.91
C ALA A 76 -4.92 -34.43 13.51
N SER A 77 -5.14 -35.62 14.12
CA SER A 77 -6.27 -36.48 13.77
C SER A 77 -7.27 -36.64 14.92
N GLU A 78 -6.85 -37.15 16.09
CA GLU A 78 -7.77 -37.44 17.19
C GLU A 78 -8.22 -36.19 17.93
N ASN A 79 -7.30 -35.29 18.23
CA ASN A 79 -7.53 -34.11 19.10
C ASN A 79 -7.91 -32.84 18.33
N PHE A 80 -7.98 -32.85 17.01
CA PHE A 80 -8.27 -31.68 16.21
C PHE A 80 -9.51 -31.83 15.33
N ASN A 81 -10.46 -30.92 15.48
CA ASN A 81 -11.67 -30.92 14.66
C ASN A 81 -11.50 -30.03 13.41
N TRP A 82 -11.05 -30.60 12.32
CA TRP A 82 -10.87 -29.90 11.03
C TRP A 82 -12.16 -29.30 10.45
N ALA A 83 -13.33 -29.79 10.87
CA ALA A 83 -14.61 -29.25 10.43
C ALA A 83 -14.90 -27.85 10.98
N GLU A 84 -14.19 -27.44 12.03
CA GLU A 84 -14.33 -26.12 12.67
C GLU A 84 -13.23 -25.13 12.27
N ILE A 85 -12.22 -25.56 11.50
CA ILE A 85 -11.15 -24.66 11.06
C ILE A 85 -11.72 -23.61 10.11
N SER A 86 -11.36 -22.33 10.33
CA SER A 86 -11.67 -21.31 9.35
C SER A 86 -10.89 -21.58 8.05
N PRO A 87 -11.55 -21.66 6.88
CA PRO A 87 -10.87 -21.90 5.61
C PRO A 87 -9.83 -20.83 5.28
N THR A 88 -10.07 -19.56 5.69
CA THR A 88 -9.12 -18.45 5.53
C THR A 88 -7.91 -18.58 6.47
N ILE A 89 -8.11 -19.05 7.72
CA ILE A 89 -7.01 -19.33 8.65
C ILE A 89 -6.19 -20.53 8.18
N PHE A 90 -6.83 -21.52 7.54
CA PHE A 90 -6.12 -22.66 6.95
C PHE A 90 -5.00 -22.21 6.02
N GLY A 91 -5.29 -21.30 5.08
CA GLY A 91 -4.29 -20.69 4.21
C GLY A 91 -3.15 -20.00 4.98
N ALA A 92 -3.49 -19.24 6.03
CA ALA A 92 -2.51 -18.52 6.85
C ALA A 92 -1.56 -19.45 7.63
N VAL A 93 -2.07 -20.58 8.14
CA VAL A 93 -1.26 -21.61 8.83
C VAL A 93 -0.21 -22.18 7.87
N PHE A 94 -0.62 -22.58 6.66
CA PHE A 94 0.30 -23.10 5.66
C PHE A 94 1.31 -22.06 5.16
N GLU A 95 0.88 -20.82 4.95
CA GLU A 95 1.78 -19.72 4.61
C GLU A 95 2.86 -19.50 5.69
N SER A 96 2.51 -19.70 6.96
CA SER A 96 3.47 -19.59 8.07
C SER A 96 4.55 -20.68 8.07
N THR A 97 4.32 -21.81 7.41
CA THR A 97 5.29 -22.92 7.28
C THR A 97 6.32 -22.69 6.19
N LEU A 98 6.05 -21.75 5.26
CA LEU A 98 6.99 -21.42 4.20
C LEU A 98 8.24 -20.71 4.76
N ASN A 99 9.38 -20.94 4.13
CA ASN A 99 10.64 -20.27 4.48
C ASN A 99 10.44 -18.73 4.48
N PRO A 100 10.84 -18.01 5.55
CA PRO A 100 10.72 -16.57 5.65
C PRO A 100 11.31 -15.79 4.47
N GLU A 101 12.35 -16.30 3.81
CA GLU A 101 12.95 -15.69 2.62
C GLU A 101 12.05 -15.84 1.39
N THR A 102 11.49 -17.01 1.16
CA THR A 102 10.53 -17.29 0.08
C THR A 102 9.26 -16.47 0.27
N ARG A 103 8.76 -16.37 1.50
CA ARG A 103 7.58 -15.57 1.85
C ARG A 103 7.81 -14.08 1.62
N ARG A 104 8.99 -13.54 1.97
CA ARG A 104 9.35 -12.12 1.72
C ARG A 104 9.55 -11.83 0.24
N SER A 105 10.21 -12.70 -0.49
CA SER A 105 10.46 -12.53 -1.93
C SER A 105 9.19 -12.69 -2.77
N GLY A 106 8.25 -13.54 -2.35
CA GLY A 106 6.95 -13.74 -2.99
C GLY A 106 5.90 -12.68 -2.65
N GLY A 107 6.15 -11.80 -1.65
CA GLY A 107 5.17 -10.80 -1.22
C GLY A 107 3.92 -11.40 -0.57
N MET A 108 4.00 -12.66 -0.15
CA MET A 108 2.88 -13.38 0.49
C MET A 108 2.64 -12.84 1.90
N HIS A 109 1.50 -12.19 2.08
CA HIS A 109 1.05 -11.67 3.37
C HIS A 109 -0.40 -12.04 3.60
N TYR A 110 -0.66 -12.73 4.70
CA TYR A 110 -2.03 -13.01 5.13
C TYR A 110 -2.86 -11.72 5.17
N THR A 111 -4.03 -11.78 4.55
CA THR A 111 -5.00 -10.69 4.56
C THR A 111 -6.13 -11.06 5.51
N SER A 112 -6.34 -10.27 6.56
CA SER A 112 -7.41 -10.47 7.53
C SER A 112 -8.79 -10.33 6.87
N ILE A 113 -9.80 -11.04 7.42
CA ILE A 113 -11.19 -10.99 6.92
C ILE A 113 -11.70 -9.55 6.89
N GLU A 114 -11.42 -8.74 7.91
CA GLU A 114 -11.79 -7.31 7.93
C GLU A 114 -11.23 -6.53 6.74
N ASN A 115 -9.98 -6.80 6.37
CA ASN A 115 -9.35 -6.13 5.23
C ASN A 115 -9.87 -6.66 3.88
N ILE A 116 -10.23 -7.95 3.79
CA ILE A 116 -10.89 -8.51 2.60
C ILE A 116 -12.22 -7.80 2.39
N HIS A 117 -13.03 -7.61 3.44
CA HIS A 117 -14.30 -6.91 3.37
C HIS A 117 -14.17 -5.44 2.96
N LYS A 118 -13.07 -4.75 3.26
CA LYS A 118 -12.82 -3.40 2.71
C LYS A 118 -12.70 -3.40 1.18
N VAL A 119 -12.39 -4.54 0.58
CA VAL A 119 -12.30 -4.69 -0.88
C VAL A 119 -13.64 -5.17 -1.45
N ILE A 120 -14.19 -6.29 -0.93
CA ILE A 120 -15.33 -6.96 -1.54
C ILE A 120 -16.68 -6.29 -1.21
N ASP A 121 -16.84 -5.68 -0.01
CA ASP A 121 -18.08 -5.01 0.36
C ASP A 121 -18.40 -3.87 -0.63
N PRO A 122 -17.55 -2.85 -0.84
CA PRO A 122 -17.85 -1.79 -1.78
C PRO A 122 -17.76 -2.23 -3.26
N LEU A 123 -17.07 -3.33 -3.57
CA LEU A 123 -16.95 -3.81 -4.93
C LEU A 123 -18.27 -4.40 -5.45
N PHE A 124 -18.92 -5.28 -4.68
CA PHE A 124 -20.16 -5.95 -5.07
C PHE A 124 -21.07 -6.37 -3.91
N LEU A 125 -20.51 -6.67 -2.73
CA LEU A 125 -21.26 -7.38 -1.70
C LEU A 125 -22.33 -6.50 -1.04
N ASP A 126 -22.07 -5.21 -0.85
CA ASP A 126 -23.06 -4.27 -0.29
C ASP A 126 -24.27 -4.10 -1.23
N GLU A 127 -24.03 -4.08 -2.55
CA GLU A 127 -25.09 -4.01 -3.54
C GLU A 127 -25.96 -5.27 -3.51
N LEU A 128 -25.33 -6.45 -3.43
CA LEU A 128 -26.03 -7.72 -3.33
C LEU A 128 -26.82 -7.85 -2.02
N LYS A 129 -26.29 -7.40 -0.89
CA LYS A 129 -26.98 -7.37 0.40
C LYS A 129 -28.22 -6.47 0.33
N ASN A 130 -28.08 -5.26 -0.21
CA ASN A 130 -29.18 -4.32 -0.34
C ASN A 130 -30.28 -4.86 -1.26
N GLU A 131 -29.93 -5.49 -2.38
CA GLU A 131 -30.89 -6.10 -3.30
C GLU A 131 -31.69 -7.23 -2.62
N LEU A 132 -31.02 -8.09 -1.84
CA LEU A 132 -31.70 -9.14 -1.08
C LEU A 132 -32.66 -8.54 -0.03
N ASP A 133 -32.22 -7.51 0.69
CA ASP A 133 -33.04 -6.83 1.69
C ASP A 133 -34.26 -6.19 1.04
N GLU A 134 -34.13 -5.56 -0.13
CA GLU A 134 -35.28 -5.03 -0.91
C GLU A 134 -36.25 -6.14 -1.33
N ILE A 135 -35.74 -7.28 -1.82
CA ILE A 135 -36.58 -8.43 -2.20
C ILE A 135 -37.31 -8.98 -0.99
N SER A 136 -36.66 -9.06 0.17
CA SER A 136 -37.26 -9.61 1.41
C SER A 136 -38.43 -8.77 1.92
N THR A 137 -38.50 -7.48 1.58
CA THR A 137 -39.63 -6.58 1.96
C THR A 137 -40.85 -6.70 1.04
N ILE A 138 -40.81 -7.47 -0.03
CA ILE A 138 -41.94 -7.59 -0.98
C ILE A 138 -43.11 -8.30 -0.33
N PRO A 139 -44.31 -7.66 -0.28
CA PRO A 139 -45.45 -8.21 0.44
C PRO A 139 -46.18 -9.35 -0.28
N VAL A 140 -46.02 -9.43 -1.62
CA VAL A 140 -46.71 -10.46 -2.44
C VAL A 140 -45.79 -11.69 -2.54
N GLU A 141 -46.15 -12.74 -1.83
CA GLU A 141 -45.37 -13.96 -1.66
C GLU A 141 -44.95 -14.60 -3.00
N ARG A 142 -45.84 -14.70 -3.97
CA ARG A 142 -45.55 -15.24 -5.31
C ARG A 142 -44.46 -14.42 -6.02
N THR A 143 -44.53 -13.10 -5.94
CA THR A 143 -43.56 -12.20 -6.55
C THR A 143 -42.22 -12.26 -5.81
N LYS A 144 -42.28 -12.30 -4.46
CA LYS A 144 -41.08 -12.45 -3.62
C LYS A 144 -40.31 -13.73 -3.99
N LYS A 145 -40.99 -14.89 -4.01
CA LYS A 145 -40.37 -16.17 -4.38
C LYS A 145 -39.75 -16.17 -5.78
N ALA A 146 -40.46 -15.57 -6.75
CA ALA A 146 -39.89 -15.45 -8.10
C ALA A 146 -38.63 -14.60 -8.14
N LYS A 147 -38.62 -13.47 -7.42
CA LYS A 147 -37.41 -12.61 -7.34
C LYS A 147 -36.28 -13.24 -6.54
N LEU A 148 -36.54 -13.96 -5.46
CA LEU A 148 -35.56 -14.71 -4.71
C LEU A 148 -34.84 -15.74 -5.60
N ARG A 149 -35.60 -16.51 -6.41
CA ARG A 149 -35.01 -17.46 -7.37
C ARG A 149 -34.15 -16.76 -8.43
N ALA A 150 -34.67 -15.66 -9.00
CA ALA A 150 -33.92 -14.87 -9.98
C ALA A 150 -32.62 -14.32 -9.35
N PHE A 151 -32.66 -13.88 -8.10
CA PHE A 151 -31.49 -13.40 -7.38
C PHE A 151 -30.50 -14.53 -7.06
N GLN A 152 -30.96 -15.74 -6.72
CA GLN A 152 -30.13 -16.92 -6.57
C GLN A 152 -29.39 -17.24 -7.88
N HIS A 153 -30.06 -17.22 -9.03
CA HIS A 153 -29.44 -17.39 -10.34
C HIS A 153 -28.42 -16.27 -10.63
N LYS A 154 -28.71 -15.02 -10.25
CA LYS A 154 -27.75 -13.93 -10.35
C LYS A 154 -26.48 -14.24 -9.54
N LEU A 155 -26.60 -14.66 -8.28
CA LEU A 155 -25.44 -15.04 -7.46
C LEU A 155 -24.60 -16.14 -8.11
N ALA A 156 -25.24 -17.15 -8.68
CA ALA A 156 -24.59 -18.28 -9.36
C ALA A 156 -23.94 -17.90 -10.71
N SER A 157 -24.31 -16.77 -11.31
CA SER A 157 -23.75 -16.29 -12.57
C SER A 157 -22.54 -15.36 -12.40
N LEU A 158 -22.26 -14.91 -11.18
CA LEU A 158 -21.12 -14.03 -10.91
C LEU A 158 -19.80 -14.81 -10.94
N THR A 159 -18.78 -14.20 -11.50
CA THR A 159 -17.42 -14.80 -11.61
C THR A 159 -16.37 -13.82 -11.12
N PHE A 160 -15.32 -14.38 -10.51
CA PHE A 160 -14.32 -13.64 -9.76
C PHE A 160 -12.91 -14.09 -10.12
N LEU A 161 -12.00 -13.14 -10.32
CA LEU A 161 -10.58 -13.40 -10.55
C LEU A 161 -9.73 -12.71 -9.47
N ASP A 162 -8.85 -13.48 -8.83
CA ASP A 162 -7.74 -12.93 -8.06
C ASP A 162 -6.41 -13.25 -8.76
N PRO A 163 -5.75 -12.25 -9.40
CA PRO A 163 -4.52 -12.49 -10.15
C PRO A 163 -3.25 -12.53 -9.30
N ALA A 164 -3.37 -12.63 -7.98
CA ALA A 164 -2.29 -12.86 -7.02
C ALA A 164 -2.87 -13.52 -5.77
N CYS A 165 -3.53 -14.67 -5.98
CA CYS A 165 -4.46 -15.22 -4.99
C CYS A 165 -3.79 -15.80 -3.73
N GLY A 166 -2.48 -16.05 -3.74
CA GLY A 166 -1.80 -16.67 -2.61
C GLY A 166 -2.48 -17.96 -2.18
N SER A 167 -2.79 -18.08 -0.92
CA SER A 167 -3.55 -19.18 -0.34
C SER A 167 -5.08 -19.10 -0.55
N GLY A 168 -5.56 -18.19 -1.42
CA GLY A 168 -6.96 -18.09 -1.83
C GLY A 168 -7.88 -17.35 -0.86
N ASN A 169 -7.36 -16.52 0.04
CA ASN A 169 -8.16 -15.88 1.09
C ASN A 169 -9.30 -15.01 0.55
N PHE A 170 -9.05 -14.20 -0.50
CA PHE A 170 -10.09 -13.38 -1.14
C PHE A 170 -11.16 -14.24 -1.79
N LEU A 171 -10.76 -15.27 -2.53
CA LEU A 171 -11.68 -16.18 -3.21
C LEU A 171 -12.55 -16.94 -2.21
N THR A 172 -11.93 -17.44 -1.14
CA THR A 172 -12.59 -18.21 -0.09
C THR A 172 -13.61 -17.37 0.68
N GLU A 173 -13.25 -16.15 1.13
CA GLU A 173 -14.20 -15.29 1.87
C GLU A 173 -15.32 -14.78 0.95
N THR A 174 -15.01 -14.54 -0.32
CA THR A 174 -16.04 -14.20 -1.32
C THR A 174 -17.03 -15.34 -1.49
N TYR A 175 -16.55 -16.58 -1.66
CA TYR A 175 -17.40 -17.76 -1.73
C TYR A 175 -18.28 -17.89 -0.48
N LEU A 176 -17.70 -17.81 0.71
CA LEU A 176 -18.44 -17.88 1.97
C LEU A 176 -19.54 -16.80 2.06
N SER A 177 -19.22 -15.57 1.63
CA SER A 177 -20.14 -14.43 1.63
C SER A 177 -21.33 -14.67 0.68
N LEU A 178 -21.08 -15.16 -0.54
CA LEU A 178 -22.13 -15.50 -1.50
C LEU A 178 -23.00 -16.66 -1.01
N ARG A 179 -22.40 -17.69 -0.43
CA ARG A 179 -23.10 -18.83 0.14
C ARG A 179 -23.99 -18.44 1.32
N ARG A 180 -23.53 -17.50 2.16
CA ARG A 180 -24.36 -16.96 3.26
C ARG A 180 -25.58 -16.21 2.71
N LEU A 181 -25.45 -15.48 1.61
CA LEU A 181 -26.60 -14.85 0.93
C LEU A 181 -27.53 -15.90 0.34
N GLU A 182 -26.99 -16.92 -0.33
CA GLU A 182 -27.79 -18.02 -0.88
C GLU A 182 -28.51 -18.81 0.22
N ASN A 183 -27.88 -19.09 1.36
CA ASN A 183 -28.52 -19.73 2.51
C ASN A 183 -29.69 -18.90 3.08
N LYS A 184 -29.60 -17.56 3.10
CA LYS A 184 -30.74 -16.69 3.44
C LYS A 184 -31.88 -16.83 2.45
N ILE A 185 -31.58 -16.89 1.15
CA ILE A 185 -32.60 -17.11 0.11
C ILE A 185 -33.29 -18.46 0.30
N LEU A 186 -32.52 -19.51 0.52
CA LEU A 186 -33.08 -20.87 0.74
C LEU A 186 -33.93 -20.94 1.98
N LEU A 187 -33.55 -20.29 3.07
CA LEU A 187 -34.35 -20.20 4.29
C LEU A 187 -35.70 -19.50 4.02
N GLU A 188 -35.68 -18.37 3.30
CA GLU A 188 -36.92 -17.65 2.94
C GLU A 188 -37.81 -18.44 1.96
N LEU A 189 -37.24 -19.19 1.02
CA LEU A 189 -37.98 -20.04 0.08
C LEU A 189 -38.64 -21.24 0.76
N SER A 190 -37.97 -21.84 1.77
CA SER A 190 -38.44 -23.03 2.48
C SER A 190 -39.52 -22.73 3.54
N HIS A 191 -39.59 -21.48 4.04
CA HIS A 191 -40.44 -21.12 5.20
C HIS A 191 -40.30 -22.06 6.40
N GLY A 192 -39.15 -22.72 6.56
CA GLY A 192 -38.90 -23.71 7.60
C GLY A 192 -39.64 -25.06 7.37
N GLN A 193 -40.22 -25.28 6.18
CA GLN A 193 -40.79 -26.55 5.79
C GLN A 193 -39.79 -27.38 4.99
N VAL A 194 -39.86 -28.71 5.19
CA VAL A 194 -39.08 -29.64 4.38
C VAL A 194 -39.52 -29.56 2.92
N THR A 195 -38.75 -28.95 2.06
CA THR A 195 -39.03 -28.91 0.63
C THR A 195 -38.47 -30.18 -0.01
N MET A 196 -39.35 -30.99 -0.63
CA MET A 196 -38.86 -32.11 -1.42
C MET A 196 -38.23 -31.57 -2.70
N TYR A 197 -36.92 -31.54 -2.72
CA TYR A 197 -36.16 -31.34 -3.96
C TYR A 197 -36.14 -32.68 -4.73
N SER A 198 -36.30 -32.62 -6.04
CA SER A 198 -36.13 -33.82 -6.86
C SER A 198 -34.67 -34.28 -6.73
N ALA A 199 -34.40 -35.59 -6.73
CA ALA A 199 -33.05 -36.15 -6.62
C ALA A 199 -32.09 -35.70 -7.73
N SER A 200 -32.57 -34.96 -8.73
CA SER A 200 -31.81 -34.44 -9.87
C SER A 200 -31.42 -32.97 -9.79
N GLU A 201 -31.97 -32.20 -8.85
CA GLU A 201 -31.71 -30.74 -8.75
C GLU A 201 -31.08 -30.38 -7.40
N SER A 202 -29.85 -29.93 -7.44
CA SER A 202 -29.19 -29.35 -6.25
C SER A 202 -29.88 -28.03 -5.87
N PRO A 203 -30.28 -27.84 -4.62
CA PRO A 203 -30.79 -26.55 -4.15
C PRO A 203 -29.72 -25.46 -4.15
N ILE A 204 -28.46 -25.85 -4.15
CA ILE A 204 -27.29 -24.98 -4.13
C ILE A 204 -26.88 -24.68 -5.57
N GLN A 205 -26.74 -23.41 -5.91
CA GLN A 205 -26.33 -22.94 -7.23
C GLN A 205 -24.97 -22.23 -7.20
N VAL A 206 -24.62 -21.58 -6.09
CA VAL A 206 -23.31 -20.95 -5.93
C VAL A 206 -22.25 -22.02 -5.76
N SER A 207 -21.23 -22.01 -6.62
CA SER A 207 -20.20 -23.04 -6.74
C SER A 207 -18.79 -22.42 -6.70
N ILE A 208 -17.81 -23.18 -6.23
CA ILE A 208 -16.40 -22.79 -6.30
C ILE A 208 -15.88 -22.68 -7.75
N SER A 209 -16.57 -23.21 -8.74
CA SER A 209 -16.26 -23.05 -10.16
C SER A 209 -16.41 -21.62 -10.70
N GLN A 210 -17.00 -20.71 -9.92
CA GLN A 210 -17.10 -19.28 -10.24
C GLN A 210 -15.80 -18.51 -9.94
N PHE A 211 -14.78 -19.20 -9.36
CA PHE A 211 -13.57 -18.58 -8.82
C PHE A 211 -12.34 -18.95 -9.62
N TYR A 212 -11.64 -17.92 -10.08
CA TYR A 212 -10.42 -18.00 -10.86
C TYR A 212 -9.27 -17.36 -10.09
N GLY A 213 -8.07 -17.92 -10.24
CA GLY A 213 -6.88 -17.38 -9.56
C GLY A 213 -5.61 -17.57 -10.38
N ILE A 214 -4.65 -16.69 -10.19
CA ILE A 214 -3.29 -16.85 -10.70
C ILE A 214 -2.34 -16.72 -9.52
N GLU A 215 -1.46 -17.68 -9.33
CA GLU A 215 -0.46 -17.68 -8.27
C GLU A 215 0.88 -18.21 -8.79
N ILE A 216 1.97 -17.61 -8.38
CA ILE A 216 3.31 -17.97 -8.84
C ILE A 216 3.87 -19.20 -8.13
N ASN A 217 3.32 -19.53 -6.97
CA ASN A 217 3.76 -20.62 -6.11
C ASN A 217 2.80 -21.83 -6.24
N ASP A 218 3.29 -22.96 -6.71
CA ASP A 218 2.55 -24.21 -6.91
C ASP A 218 1.88 -24.73 -5.63
N PHE A 219 2.62 -24.68 -4.53
CA PHE A 219 2.10 -25.08 -3.22
C PHE A 219 0.94 -24.18 -2.78
N ALA A 220 1.05 -22.87 -2.96
CA ALA A 220 -0.04 -21.94 -2.63
C ALA A 220 -1.28 -22.19 -3.51
N VAL A 221 -1.12 -22.56 -4.78
CA VAL A 221 -2.23 -22.99 -5.66
C VAL A 221 -2.99 -24.18 -5.04
N THR A 222 -2.25 -25.17 -4.57
CA THR A 222 -2.85 -26.36 -3.93
C THR A 222 -3.57 -26.00 -2.64
N VAL A 223 -2.97 -25.15 -1.81
CA VAL A 223 -3.59 -24.64 -0.56
C VAL A 223 -4.87 -23.87 -0.85
N ALA A 224 -4.88 -23.00 -1.86
CA ALA A 224 -6.05 -22.20 -2.24
C ALA A 224 -7.22 -23.08 -2.72
N LYS A 225 -6.96 -24.08 -3.56
CA LYS A 225 -7.97 -25.07 -3.97
C LYS A 225 -8.54 -25.83 -2.78
N THR A 226 -7.67 -26.27 -1.89
CA THR A 226 -8.07 -27.01 -0.68
C THR A 226 -8.92 -26.13 0.26
N ALA A 227 -8.55 -24.89 0.45
CA ALA A 227 -9.30 -23.93 1.27
C ALA A 227 -10.72 -23.72 0.73
N LEU A 228 -10.89 -23.61 -0.59
CA LEU A 228 -12.19 -23.50 -1.23
C LEU A 228 -13.04 -24.79 -1.06
N TRP A 229 -12.47 -25.97 -1.16
CA TRP A 229 -13.19 -27.22 -0.89
C TRP A 229 -13.60 -27.33 0.58
N ILE A 230 -12.76 -26.92 1.53
CA ILE A 230 -13.12 -26.87 2.95
C ILE A 230 -14.30 -25.90 3.14
N ALA A 231 -14.25 -24.73 2.52
CA ALA A 231 -15.34 -23.76 2.58
C ALA A 231 -16.66 -24.32 1.99
N GLU A 232 -16.56 -25.01 0.86
CA GLU A 232 -17.72 -25.65 0.21
C GLU A 232 -18.32 -26.71 1.14
N SER A 233 -17.51 -27.59 1.73
CA SER A 233 -17.96 -28.62 2.69
C SER A 233 -18.66 -28.00 3.91
N GLN A 234 -18.11 -26.94 4.48
CA GLN A 234 -18.69 -26.26 5.63
C GLN A 234 -20.03 -25.61 5.28
N MET A 235 -20.10 -24.92 4.15
CA MET A 235 -21.34 -24.27 3.71
C MET A 235 -22.42 -25.27 3.31
N MET A 236 -22.06 -26.45 2.78
CA MET A 236 -23.01 -27.54 2.56
C MET A 236 -23.62 -28.02 3.86
N LYS A 237 -22.81 -28.25 4.90
CA LYS A 237 -23.31 -28.62 6.24
C LYS A 237 -24.24 -27.57 6.85
N GLU A 238 -23.96 -26.29 6.62
CA GLU A 238 -24.88 -25.21 7.03
C GLU A 238 -26.19 -25.26 6.26
N THR A 239 -26.15 -25.50 4.96
CA THR A 239 -27.35 -25.62 4.11
C THR A 239 -28.17 -26.87 4.51
N GLU A 240 -27.54 -28.00 4.83
CA GLU A 240 -28.22 -29.20 5.36
C GLU A 240 -29.07 -28.89 6.60
N LYS A 241 -28.54 -28.09 7.53
CA LYS A 241 -29.27 -27.66 8.75
C LYS A 241 -30.47 -26.78 8.41
N ILE A 242 -30.38 -25.96 7.35
CA ILE A 242 -31.45 -25.06 6.92
C ILE A 242 -32.58 -25.84 6.21
N LEU A 243 -32.19 -26.75 5.31
CA LEU A 243 -33.14 -27.50 4.48
C LEU A 243 -33.61 -28.78 5.13
N LEU A 244 -32.98 -29.23 6.22
CA LEU A 244 -33.25 -30.49 6.92
C LEU A 244 -33.15 -31.74 5.99
N VAL A 245 -32.22 -31.68 5.01
CA VAL A 245 -31.97 -32.75 4.02
C VAL A 245 -30.45 -33.01 3.99
N PRO A 246 -30.02 -34.26 3.97
CA PRO A 246 -28.61 -34.59 3.78
C PRO A 246 -28.15 -34.23 2.36
N LEU A 247 -26.97 -33.66 2.24
CA LEU A 247 -26.33 -33.31 0.97
C LEU A 247 -25.03 -34.08 0.81
N GLU A 248 -24.83 -34.75 -0.32
CA GLU A 248 -23.62 -35.48 -0.60
C GLU A 248 -22.51 -34.53 -1.09
N PHE A 249 -21.41 -34.43 -0.33
CA PHE A 249 -20.25 -33.63 -0.68
C PHE A 249 -19.24 -34.38 -1.55
N LEU A 250 -19.00 -35.64 -1.26
CA LEU A 250 -18.06 -36.48 -2.01
C LEU A 250 -18.80 -37.33 -3.06
N PRO A 251 -18.19 -37.57 -4.22
CA PRO A 251 -16.89 -37.05 -4.67
C PRO A 251 -16.97 -35.57 -5.02
N LEU A 252 -15.82 -34.86 -4.94
CA LEU A 252 -15.74 -33.43 -5.32
C LEU A 252 -16.13 -33.26 -6.78
N LYS A 253 -17.25 -32.53 -7.02
CA LYS A 253 -17.82 -32.33 -8.36
C LYS A 253 -17.45 -30.99 -8.97
N THR A 254 -17.00 -30.07 -8.13
CA THR A 254 -16.69 -28.68 -8.47
C THR A 254 -15.19 -28.43 -8.31
N ASN A 255 -14.65 -27.49 -9.06
CA ASN A 255 -13.24 -27.13 -9.03
C ASN A 255 -13.09 -25.62 -9.21
N ALA A 256 -12.18 -25.02 -8.44
CA ALA A 256 -11.77 -23.65 -8.68
C ALA A 256 -10.67 -23.61 -9.75
N TYR A 257 -10.72 -22.61 -10.62
CA TYR A 257 -9.78 -22.46 -11.73
C TYR A 257 -8.56 -21.65 -11.30
N ILE A 258 -7.73 -22.21 -10.44
CA ILE A 258 -6.50 -21.56 -9.98
C ILE A 258 -5.32 -22.18 -10.74
N VAL A 259 -4.54 -21.31 -11.42
CA VAL A 259 -3.40 -21.69 -12.25
C VAL A 259 -2.10 -21.18 -11.65
N GLU A 260 -1.04 -21.97 -11.80
CA GLU A 260 0.32 -21.55 -11.50
C GLU A 260 0.86 -20.66 -12.62
N GLY A 261 1.43 -19.51 -12.27
CA GLY A 261 2.07 -18.61 -13.23
C GLY A 261 2.37 -17.22 -12.72
N ASN A 262 3.24 -16.52 -13.44
CA ASN A 262 3.49 -15.10 -13.22
C ASN A 262 2.36 -14.28 -13.84
N ALA A 263 1.49 -13.68 -13.03
CA ALA A 263 0.33 -12.93 -13.48
C ALA A 263 0.66 -11.77 -14.44
N LEU A 264 1.86 -11.17 -14.33
CA LEU A 264 2.27 -10.10 -15.24
C LEU A 264 2.63 -10.62 -16.64
N ARG A 265 2.96 -11.90 -16.78
CA ARG A 265 3.29 -12.57 -18.06
C ARG A 265 2.16 -13.43 -18.59
N THR A 266 1.35 -14.02 -17.70
CA THR A 266 0.20 -14.84 -18.07
C THR A 266 -0.82 -14.03 -18.85
N ASP A 267 -1.39 -14.61 -19.91
CA ASP A 267 -2.56 -14.04 -20.57
C ASP A 267 -3.81 -14.36 -19.72
N TRP A 268 -4.43 -13.34 -19.15
CA TRP A 268 -5.62 -13.55 -18.30
C TRP A 268 -6.83 -14.06 -19.09
N GLU A 269 -6.89 -13.78 -20.40
CA GLU A 269 -7.94 -14.31 -21.27
C GLU A 269 -7.88 -15.84 -21.39
N SER A 270 -6.69 -16.44 -21.21
CA SER A 270 -6.53 -17.92 -21.20
C SER A 270 -6.95 -18.55 -19.88
N VAL A 271 -7.05 -17.77 -18.79
CA VAL A 271 -7.50 -18.23 -17.47
C VAL A 271 -9.01 -18.12 -17.37
N VAL A 272 -9.56 -16.98 -17.73
CA VAL A 272 -11.00 -16.71 -17.80
C VAL A 272 -11.28 -15.75 -18.95
N PRO A 273 -12.22 -16.06 -19.87
CA PRO A 273 -12.62 -15.11 -20.89
C PRO A 273 -13.25 -13.86 -20.28
N LYS A 274 -12.84 -12.68 -20.74
CA LYS A 274 -13.39 -11.41 -20.22
C LYS A 274 -14.89 -11.24 -20.44
N SER A 275 -15.49 -12.00 -21.38
CA SER A 275 -16.94 -12.05 -21.58
C SER A 275 -17.68 -12.76 -20.45
N GLU A 276 -17.00 -13.58 -19.66
CA GLU A 276 -17.55 -14.38 -18.57
C GLU A 276 -17.22 -13.81 -17.19
N LEU A 277 -16.27 -12.86 -17.10
CA LEU A 277 -15.80 -12.31 -15.82
C LEU A 277 -16.59 -11.06 -15.40
N ASN A 278 -16.90 -10.97 -14.09
CA ASN A 278 -17.58 -9.81 -13.51
C ASN A 278 -16.64 -8.96 -12.64
N TYR A 279 -15.81 -9.58 -11.81
CA TYR A 279 -15.00 -8.87 -10.81
C TYR A 279 -13.57 -9.36 -10.76
N ILE A 280 -12.65 -8.41 -10.60
CA ILE A 280 -11.24 -8.68 -10.30
C ILE A 280 -10.95 -8.06 -8.94
N MET A 281 -10.32 -8.84 -8.06
CA MET A 281 -9.98 -8.38 -6.71
C MET A 281 -8.71 -9.04 -6.23
N GLY A 282 -8.03 -8.43 -5.25
CA GLY A 282 -6.87 -9.07 -4.65
C GLY A 282 -5.95 -8.10 -3.91
N ASN A 283 -4.90 -8.68 -3.35
CA ASN A 283 -3.80 -7.97 -2.69
C ASN A 283 -2.46 -8.33 -3.36
N PRO A 284 -2.17 -7.75 -4.54
CA PRO A 284 -0.94 -8.03 -5.27
C PRO A 284 0.32 -7.66 -4.46
N PRO A 285 1.48 -8.27 -4.74
CA PRO A 285 2.69 -8.05 -3.95
C PRO A 285 3.23 -6.62 -4.05
N PHE A 286 3.68 -6.07 -2.91
CA PHE A 286 4.26 -4.73 -2.77
C PHE A 286 5.78 -4.82 -2.76
N HIS A 287 6.45 -4.35 -3.80
CA HIS A 287 7.91 -4.22 -3.84
C HIS A 287 8.30 -2.86 -4.40
N GLY A 288 8.92 -2.04 -3.56
CA GLY A 288 9.55 -0.81 -4.05
C GLY A 288 10.67 -1.13 -5.05
N PHE A 289 10.85 -0.31 -6.07
CA PHE A 289 11.77 -0.53 -7.19
C PHE A 289 13.20 -0.98 -6.80
N THR A 290 13.73 -0.45 -5.69
CA THR A 290 15.08 -0.79 -5.21
C THR A 290 15.20 -2.23 -4.70
N PHE A 291 14.10 -2.82 -4.27
CA PHE A 291 14.04 -4.17 -3.72
C PHE A 291 13.62 -5.23 -4.74
N MET A 292 13.17 -4.82 -5.93
CA MET A 292 12.81 -5.73 -7.01
C MET A 292 14.02 -6.52 -7.51
N THR A 293 13.79 -7.78 -7.87
CA THR A 293 14.73 -8.62 -8.59
C THR A 293 14.96 -8.09 -10.02
N ALA A 294 15.95 -8.63 -10.71
CA ALA A 294 16.19 -8.29 -12.12
C ALA A 294 15.01 -8.70 -13.01
N GLU A 295 14.39 -9.83 -12.71
CA GLU A 295 13.23 -10.36 -13.42
C GLU A 295 11.99 -9.48 -13.23
N GLN A 296 11.67 -9.10 -11.98
CA GLN A 296 10.57 -8.17 -11.67
C GLN A 296 10.77 -6.81 -12.33
N LYS A 297 12.02 -6.31 -12.39
CA LYS A 297 12.33 -5.07 -13.14
C LYS A 297 12.10 -5.21 -14.63
N ALA A 298 12.40 -6.39 -15.22
CA ALA A 298 12.12 -6.66 -16.62
C ALA A 298 10.62 -6.70 -16.90
N ASP A 299 9.82 -7.32 -16.03
CA ASP A 299 8.36 -7.31 -16.13
C ASP A 299 7.79 -5.90 -16.09
N MET A 300 8.24 -5.08 -15.14
CA MET A 300 7.81 -3.68 -15.06
C MET A 300 8.22 -2.85 -16.28
N GLN A 301 9.39 -3.12 -16.87
CA GLN A 301 9.85 -2.41 -18.06
C GLN A 301 9.01 -2.76 -19.31
N LEU A 302 8.47 -3.97 -19.40
CA LEU A 302 7.54 -4.36 -20.45
C LEU A 302 6.20 -3.62 -20.32
N LEU A 303 5.67 -3.49 -19.11
CA LEU A 303 4.38 -2.84 -18.84
C LEU A 303 4.47 -1.31 -18.86
N PHE A 304 5.61 -0.74 -18.47
CA PHE A 304 5.86 0.70 -18.35
C PHE A 304 7.16 1.10 -19.06
N PRO A 305 7.20 1.09 -20.40
CA PRO A 305 8.40 1.41 -21.17
C PRO A 305 8.97 2.78 -20.79
N GLY A 306 10.25 2.85 -20.46
CA GLY A 306 10.94 4.11 -20.14
C GLY A 306 10.68 4.66 -18.74
N VAL A 307 9.76 4.09 -17.96
CA VAL A 307 9.46 4.52 -16.59
C VAL A 307 10.23 3.66 -15.58
N LYS A 308 10.80 4.32 -14.59
CA LYS A 308 11.51 3.69 -13.46
C LYS A 308 10.87 4.14 -12.14
N ASN A 309 11.21 3.44 -11.07
CA ASN A 309 10.80 3.78 -9.70
C ASN A 309 9.29 3.66 -9.41
N LEU A 310 8.56 2.81 -10.15
CA LEU A 310 7.22 2.39 -9.77
C LEU A 310 7.28 1.24 -8.76
N ASP A 311 6.28 1.12 -7.91
CA ASP A 311 6.06 -0.06 -7.08
C ASP A 311 5.59 -1.23 -7.96
N PHE A 312 5.96 -2.47 -7.58
CA PHE A 312 5.65 -3.66 -8.37
C PHE A 312 4.14 -3.88 -8.55
N VAL A 313 3.34 -3.51 -7.55
CA VAL A 313 1.86 -3.58 -7.60
C VAL A 313 1.26 -2.84 -8.79
N CYS A 314 1.93 -1.80 -9.29
CA CYS A 314 1.48 -1.06 -10.49
C CYS A 314 1.29 -1.97 -11.71
N GLY A 315 2.04 -3.08 -11.79
CA GLY A 315 1.93 -4.05 -12.86
C GLY A 315 0.54 -4.68 -12.94
N TRP A 316 -0.05 -5.03 -11.81
CA TRP A 316 -1.41 -5.60 -11.74
C TRP A 316 -2.49 -4.62 -12.18
N TYR A 317 -2.38 -3.36 -11.78
CA TYR A 317 -3.29 -2.32 -12.25
C TYR A 317 -3.25 -2.16 -13.77
N LYS A 318 -2.03 -2.14 -14.36
CA LYS A 318 -1.87 -2.02 -15.81
C LYS A 318 -2.45 -3.23 -16.54
N LYS A 319 -2.14 -4.44 -16.08
CA LYS A 319 -2.69 -5.68 -16.66
C LYS A 319 -4.22 -5.71 -16.56
N ALA A 320 -4.78 -5.35 -15.41
CA ALA A 320 -6.22 -5.29 -15.20
C ALA A 320 -6.87 -4.22 -16.09
N SER A 321 -6.30 -3.00 -16.15
CA SER A 321 -6.80 -1.92 -17.01
C SER A 321 -6.86 -2.31 -18.48
N ASP A 322 -5.82 -2.98 -19.00
CA ASP A 322 -5.78 -3.46 -20.38
C ASP A 322 -6.82 -4.57 -20.61
N TYR A 323 -6.92 -5.52 -19.68
CA TYR A 323 -7.83 -6.65 -19.78
C TYR A 323 -9.30 -6.22 -19.76
N ILE A 324 -9.70 -5.28 -18.89
CA ILE A 324 -11.10 -4.85 -18.75
C ILE A 324 -11.56 -3.88 -19.86
N THR A 325 -10.68 -3.52 -20.79
CA THR A 325 -11.05 -2.59 -21.87
C THR A 325 -12.20 -3.15 -22.72
N GLY A 326 -13.26 -2.35 -22.89
CA GLY A 326 -14.48 -2.71 -23.61
C GLY A 326 -15.43 -3.64 -22.84
N THR A 327 -15.26 -3.81 -21.53
CA THR A 327 -16.09 -4.68 -20.68
C THR A 327 -16.83 -3.90 -19.60
N LYS A 328 -17.64 -4.63 -18.84
CA LYS A 328 -18.29 -4.13 -17.61
C LYS A 328 -17.64 -4.71 -16.33
N ILE A 329 -16.43 -5.24 -16.42
CA ILE A 329 -15.70 -5.79 -15.29
C ILE A 329 -15.30 -4.64 -14.36
N GLU A 330 -15.46 -4.86 -13.07
CA GLU A 330 -14.97 -3.96 -12.03
C GLU A 330 -13.79 -4.57 -11.29
N VAL A 331 -12.82 -3.74 -10.94
CA VAL A 331 -11.56 -4.13 -10.33
C VAL A 331 -11.39 -3.46 -8.96
N SER A 332 -10.86 -4.17 -7.99
CA SER A 332 -10.42 -3.57 -6.73
C SER A 332 -9.15 -4.22 -6.20
N PHE A 333 -8.11 -3.40 -6.02
CA PHE A 333 -6.85 -3.87 -5.48
C PHE A 333 -6.43 -3.12 -4.22
N VAL A 334 -5.78 -3.86 -3.33
CA VAL A 334 -4.97 -3.28 -2.26
C VAL A 334 -3.62 -2.88 -2.84
N SER A 335 -3.07 -1.75 -2.40
CA SER A 335 -1.74 -1.31 -2.81
C SER A 335 -1.09 -0.45 -1.76
N THR A 336 0.22 -0.24 -1.88
CA THR A 336 0.89 0.77 -1.08
C THR A 336 0.38 2.17 -1.44
N ASN A 337 0.37 3.09 -0.48
CA ASN A 337 -0.05 4.47 -0.72
C ASN A 337 0.89 5.25 -1.66
N SER A 338 2.02 4.67 -2.06
CA SER A 338 2.98 5.27 -3.00
C SER A 338 2.37 5.59 -4.37
N ILE A 339 1.37 4.81 -4.82
CA ILE A 339 0.74 4.99 -6.14
C ILE A 339 -0.18 6.23 -6.23
N VAL A 340 -0.50 6.84 -5.09
CA VAL A 340 -1.34 8.04 -4.98
C VAL A 340 -0.58 9.24 -4.44
N GLN A 341 0.77 9.21 -4.46
CA GLN A 341 1.62 10.23 -3.85
C GLN A 341 2.85 10.57 -4.70
N GLY A 342 3.26 11.82 -4.62
CA GLY A 342 4.51 12.30 -5.20
C GLY A 342 4.59 12.16 -6.71
N GLU A 343 5.79 11.91 -7.19
CA GLU A 343 6.07 11.73 -8.64
C GLU A 343 5.45 10.46 -9.22
N THR A 344 5.17 9.48 -8.38
CA THR A 344 4.59 8.20 -8.81
C THR A 344 3.22 8.41 -9.45
N VAL A 345 2.42 9.36 -8.94
CA VAL A 345 1.07 9.60 -9.44
C VAL A 345 1.08 9.87 -10.94
N SER A 346 1.82 10.87 -11.41
CA SER A 346 1.84 11.18 -12.85
C SER A 346 2.51 10.07 -13.67
N ARG A 347 3.58 9.44 -13.14
CA ARG A 347 4.29 8.36 -13.85
C ARG A 347 3.47 7.10 -14.01
N PHE A 348 2.53 6.84 -13.12
CA PHE A 348 1.70 5.65 -13.12
C PHE A 348 0.35 5.89 -13.78
N TRP A 349 -0.41 6.91 -13.33
CA TRP A 349 -1.77 7.14 -13.81
C TRP A 349 -1.84 7.64 -15.26
N ASP A 350 -0.75 8.16 -15.83
CA ASP A 350 -0.67 8.44 -17.29
C ASP A 350 -0.84 7.18 -18.16
N PHE A 351 -0.57 6.00 -17.61
CA PHE A 351 -0.78 4.71 -18.32
C PHE A 351 -2.21 4.17 -18.16
N LEU A 352 -3.04 4.83 -17.36
CA LEU A 352 -4.41 4.41 -17.03
C LEU A 352 -5.42 5.54 -17.29
N PRO A 353 -5.40 6.20 -18.48
CA PRO A 353 -6.15 7.44 -18.70
C PRO A 353 -7.68 7.24 -18.75
N GLU A 354 -8.13 6.03 -19.05
CA GLU A 354 -9.55 5.70 -19.17
C GLU A 354 -10.14 5.08 -17.91
N ASP A 355 -9.31 4.82 -16.91
CA ASP A 355 -9.76 4.19 -15.68
C ASP A 355 -10.46 5.21 -14.78
N ILE A 356 -11.64 4.83 -14.31
CA ILE A 356 -12.48 5.65 -13.46
C ILE A 356 -12.52 5.03 -12.07
N ILE A 357 -12.03 5.77 -11.07
CA ILE A 357 -12.10 5.33 -9.68
C ILE A 357 -13.54 5.49 -9.19
N ASN A 358 -14.17 4.38 -8.83
CA ASN A 358 -15.54 4.32 -8.35
C ASN A 358 -15.64 4.32 -6.82
N PHE A 359 -14.64 3.74 -6.15
CA PHE A 359 -14.48 3.89 -4.70
C PHE A 359 -13.00 3.79 -4.32
N ALA A 360 -12.65 4.35 -3.16
CA ALA A 360 -11.31 4.18 -2.62
C ALA A 360 -11.29 4.30 -1.10
N TYR A 361 -10.40 3.55 -0.47
CA TYR A 361 -9.97 3.81 0.91
C TYR A 361 -8.70 4.65 0.88
N ARG A 362 -8.73 5.80 1.56
CA ARG A 362 -7.55 6.63 1.80
C ARG A 362 -6.54 5.86 2.65
N THR A 363 -5.33 6.38 2.70
CA THR A 363 -4.23 5.74 3.43
C THR A 363 -4.62 5.30 4.84
N PHE A 364 -4.48 4.02 5.10
CA PHE A 364 -4.65 3.40 6.42
C PHE A 364 -3.48 2.46 6.71
N VAL A 365 -3.32 2.10 7.99
CA VAL A 365 -2.29 1.13 8.38
C VAL A 365 -2.81 -0.28 8.10
N TRP A 366 -2.04 -1.04 7.34
CA TRP A 366 -2.31 -2.45 7.12
C TRP A 366 -1.81 -3.24 8.33
N ASP A 367 -2.72 -3.70 9.17
CA ASP A 367 -2.37 -4.59 10.27
C ASP A 367 -2.37 -6.03 9.77
N SER A 368 -1.20 -6.67 9.77
CA SER A 368 -1.11 -8.11 9.66
C SER A 368 -1.08 -8.71 11.07
N GLU A 369 -1.82 -9.79 11.29
CA GLU A 369 -1.79 -10.55 12.55
C GLU A 369 -0.47 -11.29 12.78
N ALA A 370 0.48 -11.17 11.86
CA ALA A 370 1.80 -11.79 11.95
C ALA A 370 2.66 -11.15 13.05
N THR A 371 3.43 -11.97 13.75
CA THR A 371 4.28 -11.63 14.90
C THR A 371 5.35 -10.57 14.64
N ALA A 372 5.66 -10.25 13.37
CA ALA A 372 6.53 -9.15 12.97
C ALA A 372 5.70 -8.06 12.27
N LYS A 373 5.17 -7.09 13.05
CA LYS A 373 4.38 -5.97 12.55
C LYS A 373 5.19 -5.06 11.64
N ALA A 374 5.15 -5.29 10.34
CA ALA A 374 5.51 -4.28 9.36
C ALA A 374 4.30 -3.36 9.17
N HIS A 375 4.32 -2.16 9.74
CA HIS A 375 3.30 -1.14 9.50
C HIS A 375 3.44 -0.61 8.07
N VAL A 376 2.71 -1.22 7.14
CA VAL A 376 2.62 -0.76 5.75
C VAL A 376 1.41 0.15 5.61
N HIS A 377 1.61 1.31 5.00
CA HIS A 377 0.52 2.23 4.69
C HIS A 377 -0.09 1.87 3.33
N CYS A 378 -1.33 1.42 3.35
CA CYS A 378 -2.04 0.95 2.16
C CYS A 378 -3.19 1.88 1.77
N VAL A 379 -3.61 1.74 0.53
CA VAL A 379 -4.86 2.25 -0.03
C VAL A 379 -5.60 1.10 -0.70
N ILE A 380 -6.91 1.21 -0.85
CA ILE A 380 -7.71 0.31 -1.69
C ILE A 380 -8.35 1.16 -2.77
N ILE A 381 -8.26 0.72 -4.02
CA ILE A 381 -8.78 1.46 -5.16
C ILE A 381 -9.66 0.54 -5.99
N GLY A 382 -10.94 0.89 -6.07
CA GLY A 382 -11.91 0.24 -6.95
C GLY A 382 -12.12 1.06 -8.22
N PHE A 383 -11.88 0.46 -9.39
CA PHE A 383 -11.94 1.15 -10.68
C PHE A 383 -12.58 0.30 -11.77
N ALA A 384 -13.02 0.98 -12.83
CA ALA A 384 -13.59 0.37 -14.03
C ALA A 384 -13.44 1.31 -15.24
N LYS A 385 -13.83 0.86 -16.43
CA LYS A 385 -13.90 1.73 -17.62
C LYS A 385 -15.21 2.53 -17.70
N PHE A 386 -16.05 2.48 -16.68
CA PHE A 386 -17.32 3.18 -16.59
C PHE A 386 -17.56 3.73 -15.17
N PRO A 387 -18.31 4.86 -15.03
CA PRO A 387 -18.61 5.42 -13.73
C PRO A 387 -19.79 4.70 -13.08
N ARG A 388 -19.73 4.49 -11.76
CA ARG A 388 -20.91 4.19 -10.95
C ARG A 388 -21.75 5.46 -10.70
N ALA A 389 -23.01 5.29 -10.46
CA ALA A 389 -23.94 6.40 -10.12
C ALA A 389 -23.53 7.14 -8.83
N LYS A 390 -23.00 6.42 -7.86
CA LYS A 390 -22.43 6.97 -6.62
C LYS A 390 -21.01 6.46 -6.46
N LYS A 391 -20.10 7.37 -6.12
CA LYS A 391 -18.70 7.06 -5.83
C LYS A 391 -18.46 7.30 -4.34
N TYR A 392 -17.72 6.38 -3.71
CA TYR A 392 -17.49 6.42 -2.27
C TYR A 392 -15.99 6.54 -1.94
N LEU A 393 -15.67 7.52 -1.11
CA LEU A 393 -14.33 7.70 -0.57
C LEU A 393 -14.37 7.44 0.94
N TYR A 394 -13.64 6.44 1.37
CA TYR A 394 -13.55 6.03 2.76
C TYR A 394 -12.31 6.67 3.41
N ASP A 395 -12.52 7.42 4.48
CA ASP A 395 -11.47 8.10 5.24
C ASP A 395 -11.64 7.80 6.73
N ASN A 396 -10.88 6.84 7.23
CA ASN A 396 -11.07 6.27 8.56
C ASN A 396 -12.53 5.79 8.74
N LYS A 397 -13.27 6.39 9.69
CA LYS A 397 -14.68 6.05 9.94
C LYS A 397 -15.68 6.88 9.12
N LYS A 398 -15.20 7.76 8.24
CA LYS A 398 -16.07 8.65 7.45
C LYS A 398 -16.23 8.10 6.03
N ILE A 399 -17.46 8.11 5.54
CA ILE A 399 -17.79 7.82 4.15
C ILE A 399 -18.17 9.13 3.47
N ILE A 400 -17.48 9.47 2.41
CA ILE A 400 -17.69 10.69 1.63
C ILE A 400 -18.25 10.28 0.27
N VAL A 401 -19.43 10.80 -0.09
CA VAL A 401 -19.96 10.63 -1.45
C VAL A 401 -19.27 11.66 -2.34
N ALA A 402 -18.51 11.19 -3.31
CA ALA A 402 -17.77 12.02 -4.25
C ALA A 402 -18.44 12.06 -5.61
N LYS A 403 -18.29 13.18 -6.32
CA LYS A 403 -18.68 13.30 -7.73
C LYS A 403 -17.66 12.63 -8.63
N ASN A 404 -16.38 12.86 -8.33
CA ASN A 404 -15.27 12.25 -9.02
C ASN A 404 -14.09 12.02 -8.07
N ILE A 405 -13.60 10.78 -7.99
CA ILE A 405 -12.41 10.45 -7.19
C ILE A 405 -11.22 10.50 -8.13
N ASN A 406 -10.27 11.38 -7.84
CA ASN A 406 -9.07 11.55 -8.65
C ASN A 406 -7.90 10.66 -8.17
N SER A 407 -6.80 10.66 -8.90
CA SER A 407 -5.60 9.85 -8.62
C SER A 407 -4.91 10.17 -7.28
N TYR A 408 -5.27 11.27 -6.59
CA TYR A 408 -4.81 11.61 -5.23
C TYR A 408 -5.84 11.22 -4.15
N LEU A 409 -6.90 10.53 -4.50
CA LEU A 409 -7.99 10.06 -3.64
C LEU A 409 -8.71 11.20 -2.90
N PHE A 410 -9.14 12.22 -3.64
CA PHE A 410 -10.10 13.22 -3.17
C PHE A 410 -11.13 13.56 -4.25
N ASP A 411 -12.21 14.21 -3.85
CA ASP A 411 -13.28 14.62 -4.79
C ASP A 411 -12.83 15.84 -5.60
N GLY A 412 -12.50 15.64 -6.87
CA GLY A 412 -11.99 16.67 -7.76
C GLY A 412 -11.67 16.13 -9.16
N GLU A 413 -11.26 17.04 -10.04
CA GLU A 413 -10.81 16.68 -11.39
C GLU A 413 -9.52 15.84 -11.35
N ASN A 414 -9.33 14.98 -12.34
CA ASN A 414 -8.13 14.14 -12.43
C ASN A 414 -6.99 14.92 -13.08
N ILE A 415 -6.34 15.77 -12.29
CA ILE A 415 -5.21 16.60 -12.71
C ILE A 415 -3.92 16.00 -12.13
N LEU A 416 -2.97 15.64 -13.00
CA LEU A 416 -1.71 15.03 -12.61
C LEU A 416 -0.60 16.07 -12.49
N VAL A 417 -0.01 16.18 -11.30
CA VAL A 417 1.13 17.08 -11.06
C VAL A 417 2.41 16.38 -11.50
N ARG A 418 3.13 16.97 -12.46
CA ARG A 418 4.38 16.40 -13.00
C ARG A 418 5.60 17.05 -12.37
N SER A 419 6.66 16.28 -12.16
CA SER A 419 7.94 16.78 -11.64
C SER A 419 8.55 17.85 -12.55
N ARG A 420 8.98 18.97 -11.98
CA ARG A 420 9.58 20.11 -12.70
C ARG A 420 10.83 20.60 -12.01
N ASN A 421 11.85 20.97 -12.80
CA ASN A 421 13.10 21.52 -12.28
C ASN A 421 13.02 23.04 -11.97
N THR A 422 12.01 23.71 -12.52
CA THR A 422 11.78 25.16 -12.36
C THR A 422 10.34 25.44 -11.94
N PRO A 423 10.10 26.47 -11.12
CA PRO A 423 8.75 26.88 -10.73
C PRO A 423 7.87 27.27 -11.93
N ILE A 424 6.57 26.98 -11.85
CA ILE A 424 5.55 27.43 -12.81
C ILE A 424 5.20 28.91 -12.66
N CYS A 425 5.56 29.52 -11.54
CA CYS A 425 5.35 30.92 -11.24
C CYS A 425 6.70 31.65 -11.16
N ASN A 426 6.70 32.97 -11.36
CA ASN A 426 7.89 33.82 -11.19
C ASN A 426 8.15 34.07 -9.69
N VAL A 427 8.84 33.13 -9.05
CA VAL A 427 9.16 33.14 -7.62
C VAL A 427 10.61 32.75 -7.39
N PRO A 428 11.21 33.06 -6.21
CA PRO A 428 12.58 32.66 -5.90
C PRO A 428 12.80 31.15 -6.07
N LYS A 429 13.96 30.75 -6.59
CA LYS A 429 14.28 29.33 -6.80
C LYS A 429 14.56 28.63 -5.48
N MET A 430 13.89 27.50 -5.23
CA MET A 430 14.25 26.60 -4.16
C MET A 430 15.36 25.65 -4.64
N ILE A 431 16.38 25.45 -3.82
CA ILE A 431 17.52 24.56 -4.10
C ILE A 431 17.73 23.60 -2.94
N TYR A 432 18.40 22.48 -3.20
CA TYR A 432 18.83 21.56 -2.13
C TYR A 432 20.01 22.16 -1.36
N GLY A 433 20.15 21.82 -0.09
CA GLY A 433 21.34 22.07 0.68
C GLY A 433 22.55 21.23 0.20
N ASN A 434 23.68 21.42 0.84
CA ASN A 434 24.94 20.79 0.46
C ASN A 434 25.00 19.32 0.86
N LYS A 435 25.71 18.51 0.07
CA LYS A 435 25.91 17.08 0.38
C LYS A 435 27.35 16.84 0.79
N PRO A 436 27.63 16.50 2.06
CA PRO A 436 28.99 16.24 2.51
C PRO A 436 29.60 14.99 1.87
N ALA A 437 28.92 13.84 1.94
CA ALA A 437 29.39 12.52 1.49
C ALA A 437 30.81 12.25 1.92
N ASP A 438 31.11 12.43 3.19
CA ASP A 438 32.43 12.52 3.80
C ASP A 438 32.70 11.41 4.82
N GLY A 439 31.74 10.51 5.05
CA GLY A 439 31.77 9.50 6.11
C GLY A 439 31.72 10.10 7.53
N GLY A 440 31.21 11.34 7.68
CA GLY A 440 31.14 12.09 8.93
C GLY A 440 32.43 12.84 9.30
N ASN A 441 33.47 12.79 8.44
CA ASN A 441 34.77 13.32 8.79
C ASN A 441 34.90 14.85 8.69
N LEU A 442 34.08 15.51 7.91
CA LEU A 442 34.02 16.98 7.83
C LEU A 442 32.95 17.58 8.77
N ILE A 443 32.33 16.77 9.60
CA ILE A 443 31.31 17.18 10.57
C ILE A 443 31.89 17.10 11.97
N ILE A 444 31.58 18.07 12.81
CA ILE A 444 32.01 18.16 14.22
C ILE A 444 30.73 18.20 15.06
N GLU A 445 30.59 17.27 16.00
CA GLU A 445 29.48 17.28 16.94
C GLU A 445 29.73 18.33 18.04
N ASP A 446 28.68 18.81 18.71
CA ASP A 446 28.77 19.93 19.64
C ASP A 446 29.69 19.64 20.85
N ASP A 447 29.70 18.41 21.31
CA ASP A 447 30.56 17.94 22.41
C ASP A 447 32.05 17.85 22.04
N GLU A 448 32.34 17.62 20.75
CA GLU A 448 33.75 17.58 20.24
C GLU A 448 34.35 18.97 20.00
N LEU A 449 33.49 20.00 19.79
CA LEU A 449 33.90 21.30 19.27
C LEU A 449 34.98 21.99 20.09
N GLN A 450 34.82 22.03 21.41
CA GLN A 450 35.76 22.74 22.30
C GLN A 450 37.11 22.06 22.33
N GLU A 451 37.17 20.73 22.37
CA GLU A 451 38.38 19.95 22.34
C GLU A 451 39.09 20.10 20.98
N PHE A 452 38.32 20.09 19.88
CA PHE A 452 38.84 20.27 18.52
C PHE A 452 39.53 21.61 18.37
N ILE A 453 38.90 22.71 18.82
CA ILE A 453 39.48 24.06 18.79
C ILE A 453 40.70 24.18 19.71
N ALA A 454 40.66 23.57 20.89
CA ALA A 454 41.79 23.58 21.83
C ALA A 454 43.01 22.90 21.27
N LYS A 455 42.88 21.79 20.56
CA LYS A 455 43.94 21.06 19.89
C LYS A 455 44.47 21.76 18.65
N ASP A 456 43.62 22.52 17.97
CA ASP A 456 43.93 23.17 16.72
C ASP A 456 43.28 24.57 16.63
N PRO A 457 43.80 25.61 17.35
CA PRO A 457 43.19 26.94 17.41
C PRO A 457 43.03 27.63 16.04
N ASN A 458 43.88 27.33 15.08
CA ASN A 458 43.85 27.90 13.73
C ASN A 458 42.66 27.32 12.90
N SER A 459 42.07 26.22 13.34
CA SER A 459 40.93 25.61 12.70
C SER A 459 39.64 26.43 12.84
N LYS A 460 39.53 27.27 13.88
CA LYS A 460 38.33 28.03 14.26
C LYS A 460 37.70 28.79 13.11
N LYS A 461 38.50 29.39 12.22
CA LYS A 461 38.00 30.18 11.07
C LYS A 461 37.31 29.34 9.99
N TYR A 462 37.49 28.03 9.99
CA TYR A 462 36.88 27.11 9.05
C TYR A 462 35.68 26.33 9.63
N ILE A 463 35.39 26.59 10.89
CA ILE A 463 34.25 25.92 11.57
C ILE A 463 32.99 26.76 11.43
N HIS A 464 32.00 26.23 10.77
CA HIS A 464 30.69 26.86 10.54
C HIS A 464 29.58 26.07 11.20
N PRO A 465 28.50 26.73 11.66
CA PRO A 465 27.28 26.04 12.08
C PRO A 465 26.72 25.20 10.93
N LEU A 466 26.31 23.97 11.23
CA LEU A 466 25.72 23.04 10.26
C LEU A 466 24.28 22.69 10.64
N LEU A 467 23.32 22.95 9.76
CA LEU A 467 21.93 22.63 9.96
C LEU A 467 21.45 21.57 8.95
N GLY A 468 20.85 20.51 9.46
CA GLY A 468 19.94 19.64 8.75
C GLY A 468 18.53 19.84 9.28
N ALA A 469 17.59 18.96 8.90
CA ALA A 469 16.21 19.05 9.36
C ALA A 469 16.08 18.85 10.88
N ALA A 470 16.83 17.89 11.43
CA ALA A 470 16.81 17.58 12.85
C ALA A 470 17.38 18.72 13.69
N GLU A 471 18.52 19.27 13.29
CA GLU A 471 19.19 20.37 13.98
C GLU A 471 18.28 21.61 14.00
N TYR A 472 17.68 21.95 12.85
CA TYR A 472 16.77 23.08 12.75
C TYR A 472 15.49 22.92 13.57
N ILE A 473 14.87 21.74 13.54
CA ILE A 473 13.58 21.49 14.21
C ILE A 473 13.76 21.29 15.72
N LYS A 474 14.81 20.56 16.15
CA LYS A 474 15.04 20.21 17.56
C LYS A 474 15.97 21.16 18.30
N GLY A 475 16.65 22.06 17.59
CA GLY A 475 17.59 23.00 18.17
C GLY A 475 18.97 22.38 18.51
N ASN A 476 19.26 21.17 18.02
CA ASN A 476 20.57 20.54 18.22
C ASN A 476 21.67 21.34 17.51
N LYS A 477 22.82 21.46 18.13
CA LYS A 477 23.96 22.14 17.53
C LYS A 477 24.88 21.14 16.85
N ARG A 478 25.30 21.46 15.64
CA ARG A 478 26.35 20.73 14.89
C ARG A 478 27.18 21.73 14.11
N TRP A 479 28.35 21.32 13.77
CA TRP A 479 29.34 22.16 13.10
C TRP A 479 29.95 21.41 11.94
N CYS A 480 30.56 22.13 10.99
CA CYS A 480 31.28 21.50 9.90
C CYS A 480 32.57 22.28 9.58
N LEU A 481 33.51 21.56 9.01
CA LEU A 481 34.68 22.14 8.38
C LEU A 481 34.31 22.62 6.97
N TRP A 482 34.28 23.92 6.78
CA TRP A 482 34.02 24.53 5.48
C TRP A 482 35.34 25.08 4.91
N LEU A 483 36.01 24.28 4.06
CA LEU A 483 37.38 24.51 3.60
C LEU A 483 37.47 25.05 2.17
N VAL A 484 36.39 25.68 1.68
CA VAL A 484 36.29 26.16 0.29
C VAL A 484 37.41 27.17 -0.03
N ASP A 485 37.67 28.08 0.91
CA ASP A 485 38.66 29.15 0.76
C ASP A 485 40.01 28.84 1.45
N ALA A 486 40.18 27.62 1.97
CA ALA A 486 41.39 27.22 2.68
C ALA A 486 42.50 26.87 1.70
N SER A 487 43.66 27.52 1.84
CA SER A 487 44.85 27.16 1.06
C SER A 487 45.47 25.84 1.54
N PRO A 488 46.18 25.10 0.66
CA PRO A 488 46.87 23.87 1.06
C PRO A 488 47.88 24.07 2.19
N SER A 489 48.54 25.25 2.28
CA SER A 489 49.44 25.60 3.35
C SER A 489 48.74 25.77 4.69
N GLU A 490 47.61 26.40 4.72
CA GLU A 490 46.80 26.56 5.94
C GLU A 490 46.26 25.24 6.44
N ILE A 491 45.75 24.35 5.55
CA ILE A 491 45.32 23.01 5.92
C ILE A 491 46.42 22.19 6.54
N LYS A 492 47.66 22.29 6.00
CA LYS A 492 48.84 21.60 6.56
C LYS A 492 49.25 22.12 7.93
N GLN A 493 48.95 23.38 8.25
CA GLN A 493 49.19 23.98 9.58
C GLN A 493 48.13 23.57 10.61
N CYS A 494 47.04 22.88 10.20
CA CYS A 494 45.97 22.41 11.04
C CYS A 494 45.97 20.87 11.08
N PRO A 495 46.70 20.21 11.97
CA PRO A 495 46.82 18.75 12.02
C PRO A 495 45.49 18.01 12.15
N GLN A 496 44.55 18.55 12.95
CA GLN A 496 43.24 17.97 13.13
C GLN A 496 42.43 18.02 11.83
N ILE A 497 42.47 19.12 11.09
CA ILE A 497 41.81 19.25 9.79
C ILE A 497 42.45 18.26 8.79
N LEU A 498 43.78 18.18 8.75
CA LEU A 498 44.51 17.32 7.83
C LEU A 498 44.15 15.83 8.04
N GLU A 499 44.04 15.41 9.30
CA GLU A 499 43.62 14.04 9.66
C GLU A 499 42.22 13.74 9.18
N ARG A 500 41.24 14.65 9.44
CA ARG A 500 39.87 14.50 9.00
C ARG A 500 39.73 14.48 7.47
N VAL A 501 40.48 15.32 6.77
CA VAL A 501 40.53 15.33 5.29
C VAL A 501 41.08 14.00 4.74
N LYS A 502 42.10 13.41 5.37
CA LYS A 502 42.59 12.10 5.01
C LYS A 502 41.54 11.01 5.17
N LYS A 503 40.87 10.96 6.34
CA LYS A 503 39.78 10.02 6.61
C LYS A 503 38.61 10.23 5.65
N CYS A 504 38.28 11.45 5.27
CA CYS A 504 37.25 11.76 4.26
C CYS A 504 37.63 11.16 2.90
N LYS A 505 38.88 11.29 2.48
CA LYS A 505 39.36 10.66 1.23
C LYS A 505 39.21 9.16 1.26
N GLU A 506 39.67 8.51 2.33
CA GLU A 506 39.58 7.06 2.53
C GLU A 506 38.10 6.58 2.52
N ALA A 507 37.20 7.26 3.23
CA ALA A 507 35.78 6.94 3.26
C ALA A 507 35.11 7.04 1.88
N ARG A 508 35.47 8.04 1.08
CA ARG A 508 34.99 8.19 -0.30
C ARG A 508 35.52 7.11 -1.23
N GLN A 509 36.81 6.73 -1.10
CA GLN A 509 37.41 5.64 -1.89
C GLN A 509 36.76 4.30 -1.60
N ALA A 510 36.42 4.03 -0.34
CA ALA A 510 35.74 2.80 0.11
C ALA A 510 34.25 2.74 -0.26
N SER A 511 33.64 3.82 -0.75
CA SER A 511 32.21 3.86 -1.04
C SER A 511 31.84 2.91 -2.18
N ILE A 512 30.74 2.15 -1.99
CA ILE A 512 30.14 1.29 -3.03
C ILE A 512 29.65 2.13 -4.22
N ALA A 513 29.18 3.37 -3.95
CA ALA A 513 28.62 4.25 -4.97
C ALA A 513 29.71 4.92 -5.82
N ALA A 514 29.80 4.54 -7.09
CA ALA A 514 30.76 5.11 -8.05
C ALA A 514 30.73 6.66 -8.13
N GLY A 515 29.52 7.24 -7.99
CA GLY A 515 29.32 8.69 -7.95
C GLY A 515 30.00 9.38 -6.75
N ILE A 516 30.13 8.69 -5.61
CA ILE A 516 30.80 9.22 -4.42
C ILE A 516 32.35 9.07 -4.57
N ARG A 517 32.81 7.95 -5.10
CA ARG A 517 34.25 7.71 -5.30
C ARG A 517 34.95 8.80 -6.10
N LYS A 518 34.25 9.43 -7.05
CA LYS A 518 34.78 10.55 -7.84
C LYS A 518 35.21 11.75 -6.99
N PHE A 519 34.55 11.95 -5.82
CA PHE A 519 34.87 13.07 -4.91
C PHE A 519 36.05 12.77 -3.96
N SER A 520 36.71 11.60 -4.06
CA SER A 520 37.94 11.31 -3.31
C SER A 520 39.11 12.20 -3.73
N GLU A 521 39.06 12.77 -4.93
CA GLU A 521 40.07 13.73 -5.43
C GLU A 521 39.93 15.13 -4.81
N THR A 522 38.80 15.43 -4.21
CA THR A 522 38.51 16.72 -3.55
C THR A 522 38.05 16.54 -2.08
N PRO A 523 38.88 15.89 -1.22
CA PRO A 523 38.46 15.48 0.12
C PRO A 523 38.27 16.66 1.09
N THR A 524 38.78 17.84 0.78
CA THR A 524 38.60 19.08 1.55
C THR A 524 37.23 19.71 1.36
N LEU A 525 36.46 19.30 0.33
CA LEU A 525 35.20 19.94 -0.05
C LEU A 525 34.05 19.01 0.16
N PHE A 526 32.88 19.55 0.47
CA PHE A 526 31.63 18.78 0.37
C PHE A 526 31.43 18.31 -1.08
N ALA A 527 30.93 17.09 -1.27
CA ALA A 527 30.74 16.49 -2.58
C ALA A 527 29.83 17.33 -3.50
N GLN A 528 28.80 17.93 -2.94
CA GLN A 528 27.95 18.89 -3.66
C GLN A 528 27.82 20.16 -2.81
N ARG A 529 28.04 21.30 -3.43
CA ARG A 529 27.92 22.64 -2.86
C ARG A 529 26.97 23.42 -3.73
N THR A 530 25.74 23.65 -3.22
CA THR A 530 24.64 24.28 -3.94
C THR A 530 24.21 25.58 -3.32
N GLN A 531 24.50 25.76 -2.02
CA GLN A 531 24.09 26.89 -1.23
C GLN A 531 25.00 28.11 -1.50
N PRO A 532 24.47 29.32 -1.78
CA PRO A 532 25.21 30.56 -1.63
C PRO A 532 25.47 30.85 -0.15
N THR A 533 26.70 31.19 0.23
CA THR A 533 27.11 31.40 1.62
C THR A 533 26.98 32.83 2.11
N ASP A 534 26.77 33.77 1.18
CA ASP A 534 26.70 35.23 1.37
C ASP A 534 25.27 35.77 1.51
N LYS A 535 24.25 34.91 1.46
CA LYS A 535 22.85 35.32 1.44
C LYS A 535 22.05 34.70 2.60
N ASP A 536 21.14 35.47 3.15
CA ASP A 536 20.08 34.97 4.03
C ASP A 536 19.12 34.08 3.22
N PHE A 537 18.50 33.10 3.83
CA PHE A 537 17.60 32.17 3.14
C PHE A 537 16.50 31.65 4.06
N ILE A 538 15.40 31.20 3.46
CA ILE A 538 14.42 30.39 4.16
C ILE A 538 14.86 28.92 4.12
N ILE A 539 14.88 28.25 5.28
CA ILE A 539 15.11 26.81 5.40
C ILE A 539 13.79 26.05 5.40
N VAL A 540 13.73 24.97 4.58
CA VAL A 540 12.58 24.10 4.43
C VAL A 540 13.00 22.67 4.72
N PRO A 541 12.60 22.06 5.86
CA PRO A 541 12.87 20.66 6.17
C PRO A 541 12.27 19.72 5.11
N ARG A 542 13.06 18.76 4.63
CA ARG A 542 12.59 17.76 3.65
C ARG A 542 11.67 16.72 4.27
N VAL A 543 11.84 16.43 5.55
CA VAL A 543 11.01 15.47 6.26
C VAL A 543 10.38 16.15 7.48
N SER A 544 9.07 16.00 7.63
CA SER A 544 8.33 16.49 8.79
C SER A 544 7.25 15.49 9.21
N SER A 545 7.01 15.38 10.52
CA SER A 545 5.98 14.48 11.06
C SER A 545 4.61 14.77 10.47
N GLN A 546 3.86 13.71 10.18
CA GLN A 546 2.46 13.80 9.73
C GLN A 546 1.53 14.47 10.76
N THR A 547 1.91 14.45 12.04
CA THR A 547 1.13 15.08 13.11
C THR A 547 1.23 16.59 13.12
N ARG A 548 2.22 17.18 12.44
CA ARG A 548 2.35 18.64 12.34
C ARG A 548 1.43 19.23 11.31
N ARG A 549 0.62 20.17 11.73
CA ARG A 549 -0.24 20.93 10.82
C ARG A 549 0.56 21.81 9.86
N TYR A 550 1.67 22.39 10.33
CA TYR A 550 2.59 23.22 9.55
C TYR A 550 4.01 22.63 9.65
N ILE A 551 4.72 22.58 8.52
CA ILE A 551 6.15 22.29 8.53
C ILE A 551 6.87 23.50 9.11
N PRO A 552 7.69 23.35 10.16
CA PRO A 552 8.49 24.48 10.66
C PRO A 552 9.45 24.95 9.57
N MET A 553 9.27 26.16 9.09
CA MET A 553 10.15 26.85 8.14
C MET A 553 10.56 28.18 8.75
N GLY A 554 11.63 28.83 8.30
CA GLY A 554 12.02 30.13 8.81
C GLY A 554 13.28 30.66 8.17
N PHE A 555 13.70 31.84 8.57
CA PHE A 555 14.89 32.51 8.06
C PHE A 555 16.14 32.04 8.80
N VAL A 556 17.21 31.85 8.06
CA VAL A 556 18.56 31.53 8.54
C VAL A 556 19.54 32.53 7.95
N LYS A 557 20.50 32.99 8.76
CA LYS A 557 21.52 33.96 8.37
C LYS A 557 22.59 33.37 7.49
N ALA A 558 23.14 34.20 6.62
CA ALA A 558 24.36 33.92 5.86
C ALA A 558 25.48 33.37 6.74
N GLY A 559 26.33 32.54 6.19
CA GLY A 559 27.43 31.88 6.91
C GLY A 559 27.06 30.58 7.63
N THR A 560 25.76 30.24 7.77
CA THR A 560 25.31 28.94 8.23
C THR A 560 25.27 27.95 7.07
N ILE A 561 25.92 26.81 7.21
CA ILE A 561 25.94 25.76 6.18
C ILE A 561 24.77 24.80 6.41
N VAL A 562 24.12 24.35 5.34
CA VAL A 562 22.99 23.39 5.45
C VAL A 562 23.27 22.12 4.66
N THR A 563 22.75 21.00 5.17
CA THR A 563 22.86 19.68 4.51
C THR A 563 21.72 19.47 3.49
N ASP A 564 21.86 18.45 2.63
CA ASP A 564 20.82 17.99 1.69
C ASP A 564 19.56 17.40 2.36
N ARG A 565 19.51 17.39 3.69
CA ARG A 565 18.31 17.05 4.48
C ARG A 565 17.30 18.19 4.55
N VAL A 566 17.69 19.38 4.06
CA VAL A 566 16.82 20.52 3.92
C VAL A 566 16.89 21.07 2.50
N GLN A 567 15.92 21.91 2.16
CA GLN A 567 15.91 22.75 0.98
C GLN A 567 15.94 24.21 1.45
N ILE A 568 16.44 25.10 0.62
CA ILE A 568 16.54 26.52 0.95
C ILE A 568 16.02 27.38 -0.18
N ILE A 569 15.53 28.58 0.18
CA ILE A 569 15.11 29.62 -0.75
C ILE A 569 15.96 30.85 -0.45
N PRO A 570 17.06 31.08 -1.21
CA PRO A 570 17.87 32.29 -1.07
C PRO A 570 17.09 33.53 -1.45
N ASP A 571 17.42 34.66 -0.83
CA ASP A 571 16.83 35.99 -1.09
C ASP A 571 15.29 36.06 -0.96
N ALA A 572 14.69 35.13 -0.23
CA ALA A 572 13.26 35.09 -0.01
C ALA A 572 12.79 36.19 0.94
N THR A 573 11.59 36.73 0.66
CA THR A 573 10.94 37.81 1.41
C THR A 573 9.99 37.26 2.49
N LEU A 574 9.47 38.17 3.34
CA LEU A 574 8.39 37.86 4.29
C LEU A 574 7.11 37.41 3.56
N TYR A 575 6.86 37.92 2.36
CA TYR A 575 5.74 37.47 1.52
C TYR A 575 5.91 36.01 1.14
N ASP A 576 7.10 35.64 0.64
CA ASP A 576 7.38 34.25 0.25
C ASP A 576 7.23 33.29 1.44
N PHE A 577 7.76 33.70 2.60
CA PHE A 577 7.59 32.94 3.83
C PHE A 577 6.11 32.79 4.22
N GLY A 578 5.34 33.88 4.17
CA GLY A 578 3.92 33.87 4.50
C GLY A 578 3.11 32.91 3.62
N ILE A 579 3.44 32.83 2.33
CA ILE A 579 2.78 31.91 1.40
C ILE A 579 3.14 30.45 1.74
N ILE A 580 4.43 30.10 1.81
CA ILE A 580 4.84 28.68 1.96
C ILE A 580 4.55 28.10 3.34
N ILE A 581 4.43 28.95 4.39
CA ILE A 581 4.07 28.52 5.73
C ILE A 581 2.55 28.41 5.94
N SER A 582 1.74 28.90 5.01
CA SER A 582 0.28 28.90 5.12
C SER A 582 -0.33 27.51 5.02
N ASN A 583 -1.52 27.34 5.61
CA ASN A 583 -2.27 26.08 5.47
C ASN A 583 -2.71 25.82 4.01
N VAL A 584 -2.79 26.82 3.15
CA VAL A 584 -3.07 26.66 1.72
C VAL A 584 -1.93 25.90 1.05
N HIS A 585 -0.68 26.31 1.30
CA HIS A 585 0.49 25.57 0.80
C HIS A 585 0.65 24.21 1.48
N MET A 586 0.35 24.12 2.78
CA MET A 586 0.40 22.82 3.49
C MET A 586 -0.64 21.83 2.94
N ALA A 587 -1.83 22.28 2.56
CA ALA A 587 -2.84 21.42 1.92
C ALA A 587 -2.35 20.88 0.57
N TRP A 588 -1.78 21.73 -0.26
CA TRP A 588 -1.12 21.35 -1.51
C TRP A 588 0.00 20.35 -1.26
N MET A 589 0.89 20.65 -0.32
CA MET A 589 2.02 19.80 0.05
C MET A 589 1.56 18.42 0.53
N ARG A 590 0.59 18.34 1.44
CA ARG A 590 0.06 17.08 1.97
C ARG A 590 -0.52 16.18 0.90
N THR A 591 -1.08 16.77 -0.15
CA THR A 591 -1.67 16.06 -1.28
C THR A 591 -0.62 15.60 -2.29
N THR A 592 0.34 16.47 -2.63
CA THR A 592 1.26 16.22 -3.75
C THR A 592 2.60 15.62 -3.33
N CYS A 593 3.02 15.72 -2.05
CA CYS A 593 4.30 15.19 -1.61
C CYS A 593 4.28 13.65 -1.52
N MET A 594 5.47 13.07 -1.54
CA MET A 594 5.67 11.68 -1.11
C MET A 594 5.62 11.56 0.41
N ARG A 595 5.46 10.33 0.88
CA ARG A 595 5.63 10.02 2.30
C ARG A 595 6.82 9.08 2.51
N LEU A 596 7.54 9.33 3.60
CA LEU A 596 8.56 8.42 4.11
C LEU A 596 7.98 7.72 5.34
N LYS A 597 7.51 6.48 5.18
CA LYS A 597 6.58 5.84 6.11
C LYS A 597 5.31 6.71 6.23
N SER A 598 5.03 7.27 7.41
CA SER A 598 3.92 8.20 7.62
C SER A 598 4.28 9.67 7.41
N ASP A 599 5.56 10.05 7.52
CA ASP A 599 6.03 11.44 7.52
C ASP A 599 6.03 12.05 6.13
N TYR A 600 5.75 13.36 6.05
CA TYR A 600 5.79 14.11 4.80
C TYR A 600 7.22 14.21 4.28
N SER A 601 7.42 13.91 3.00
CA SER A 601 8.68 14.08 2.28
C SER A 601 8.53 15.22 1.28
N TYR A 602 8.87 16.43 1.70
CA TYR A 602 8.78 17.63 0.88
C TYR A 602 9.82 17.59 -0.26
N SER A 603 9.38 17.76 -1.50
CA SER A 603 10.24 17.87 -2.68
C SER A 603 9.96 19.17 -3.41
N LYS A 604 11.04 19.92 -3.72
CA LYS A 604 10.90 21.15 -4.54
C LYS A 604 10.31 20.84 -5.92
N ASP A 605 10.67 19.68 -6.50
CA ASP A 605 10.34 19.36 -7.89
C ASP A 605 8.86 18.99 -8.08
N ILE A 606 8.18 18.51 -7.02
CA ILE A 606 6.76 18.20 -7.02
C ILE A 606 5.93 19.25 -6.29
N VAL A 607 6.38 19.69 -5.11
CA VAL A 607 5.58 20.56 -4.24
C VAL A 607 5.77 22.02 -4.62
N TYR A 608 6.99 22.55 -4.48
CA TYR A 608 7.27 23.98 -4.62
C TYR A 608 7.16 24.47 -6.06
N ASN A 609 7.83 23.78 -6.99
CA ASN A 609 7.89 24.18 -8.38
C ASN A 609 6.54 24.10 -9.11
N ASN A 610 5.61 23.31 -8.59
CA ASN A 610 4.27 23.15 -9.13
C ASN A 610 3.18 23.91 -8.35
N PHE A 611 3.55 24.59 -7.28
CA PHE A 611 2.57 25.32 -6.50
C PHE A 611 2.07 26.56 -7.28
N PRO A 612 0.74 26.71 -7.48
CA PRO A 612 0.18 27.85 -8.17
C PRO A 612 0.07 29.05 -7.23
N TRP A 613 1.10 29.88 -7.17
CA TRP A 613 1.14 31.06 -6.31
C TRP A 613 0.02 32.04 -6.65
N PRO A 614 -0.55 32.74 -5.65
CA PRO A 614 -1.58 33.75 -5.89
C PRO A 614 -0.97 34.99 -6.59
N THR A 615 -1.82 35.81 -7.20
CA THR A 615 -1.47 37.10 -7.76
C THR A 615 -2.10 38.20 -6.87
N PRO A 616 -1.48 38.57 -5.74
CA PRO A 616 -2.06 39.52 -4.79
C PRO A 616 -2.02 40.96 -5.30
N THR A 617 -2.95 41.78 -4.80
CA THR A 617 -2.82 43.24 -4.83
C THR A 617 -1.77 43.70 -3.80
N GLU A 618 -1.20 44.89 -3.93
CA GLU A 618 -0.23 45.40 -2.96
C GLU A 618 -0.75 45.42 -1.51
N PRO A 619 -2.00 45.80 -1.21
CA PRO A 619 -2.54 45.71 0.15
C PRO A 619 -2.60 44.24 0.68
N GLN A 620 -2.92 43.27 -0.20
CA GLN A 620 -2.93 41.85 0.19
C GLN A 620 -1.52 41.35 0.47
N LYS A 621 -0.53 41.75 -0.35
CA LYS A 621 0.88 41.39 -0.14
C LYS A 621 1.39 41.93 1.20
N THR A 622 1.18 43.23 1.47
CA THR A 622 1.54 43.85 2.76
C THR A 622 0.87 43.15 3.94
N LYS A 623 -0.41 42.77 3.80
CA LYS A 623 -1.12 42.02 4.86
C LYS A 623 -0.49 40.63 5.12
N ILE A 624 -0.07 39.92 4.08
CA ILE A 624 0.63 38.63 4.22
C ILE A 624 1.97 38.83 4.91
N GLU A 625 2.74 39.86 4.53
CA GLU A 625 4.03 40.18 5.16
C GLU A 625 3.88 40.48 6.66
N LEU A 626 2.87 41.28 7.03
CA LEU A 626 2.57 41.56 8.44
C LEU A 626 2.17 40.31 9.25
N THR A 627 1.34 39.46 8.66
CA THR A 627 0.92 38.23 9.35
C THR A 627 2.03 37.21 9.40
N ALA A 628 2.91 37.15 8.40
CA ALA A 628 4.11 36.32 8.38
C ALA A 628 5.11 36.75 9.47
N GLN A 629 5.33 38.09 9.63
CA GLN A 629 6.15 38.61 10.72
C GLN A 629 5.56 38.24 12.09
N ALA A 630 4.24 38.35 12.26
CA ALA A 630 3.59 37.96 13.51
C ALA A 630 3.82 36.47 13.90
N ILE A 631 4.02 35.56 12.94
CA ILE A 631 4.40 34.17 13.22
C ILE A 631 5.81 34.11 13.81
N LEU A 632 6.75 34.86 13.26
CA LEU A 632 8.14 34.93 13.75
C LEU A 632 8.19 35.57 15.13
N ASP A 633 7.43 36.63 15.36
CA ASP A 633 7.34 37.32 16.65
C ASP A 633 6.72 36.38 17.72
N ALA A 634 5.69 35.63 17.38
CA ALA A 634 5.08 34.66 18.28
C ALA A 634 6.05 33.51 18.67
N ARG A 635 6.91 33.06 17.76
CA ARG A 635 7.99 32.10 18.08
C ARG A 635 9.02 32.69 19.04
N ALA A 636 9.38 33.96 18.83
CA ALA A 636 10.36 34.67 19.64
C ALA A 636 9.95 34.84 21.11
N LEU A 637 8.67 34.69 21.44
CA LEU A 637 8.19 34.68 22.82
C LEU A 637 8.66 33.44 23.60
N TYR A 638 9.13 32.39 22.94
CA TYR A 638 9.51 31.09 23.52
C TYR A 638 10.95 30.70 23.12
N PRO A 639 11.96 31.49 23.53
CA PRO A 639 13.35 31.30 23.07
C PRO A 639 13.97 29.95 23.50
N ASP A 640 13.49 29.38 24.60
CA ASP A 640 14.00 28.12 25.15
C ASP A 640 13.27 26.89 24.62
N SER A 641 12.23 27.07 23.79
CA SER A 641 11.48 25.97 23.19
C SER A 641 11.98 25.66 21.78
N SER A 642 12.12 24.36 21.47
CA SER A 642 12.46 23.93 20.12
C SER A 642 11.29 24.14 19.17
N LEU A 643 11.55 24.22 17.86
CA LEU A 643 10.48 24.21 16.86
C LEU A 643 9.70 22.88 16.87
N ALA A 644 10.30 21.79 17.36
CA ALA A 644 9.58 20.53 17.56
C ALA A 644 8.44 20.70 18.57
N ASP A 645 8.70 21.38 19.68
CA ASP A 645 7.72 21.64 20.75
C ASP A 645 6.68 22.67 20.32
N LEU A 646 7.12 23.76 19.69
CA LEU A 646 6.24 24.85 19.24
C LEU A 646 5.25 24.41 18.14
N TYR A 647 5.59 23.38 17.36
CA TYR A 647 4.78 22.88 16.26
C TYR A 647 4.17 21.49 16.50
N ASP A 648 4.23 21.00 17.71
CA ASP A 648 3.40 19.87 18.13
C ASP A 648 1.95 20.33 18.35
N GLU A 649 0.98 19.54 17.86
CA GLU A 649 -0.44 19.95 17.90
C GLU A 649 -0.97 20.11 19.32
N LEU A 650 -0.41 19.38 20.29
CA LEU A 650 -0.81 19.43 21.71
C LEU A 650 -0.18 20.59 22.47
N THR A 651 1.06 20.96 22.10
CA THR A 651 1.86 21.95 22.85
C THR A 651 1.99 23.30 22.16
N MET A 652 1.47 23.46 20.93
CA MET A 652 1.54 24.71 20.17
C MET A 652 0.90 25.88 20.91
N PRO A 653 1.68 26.95 21.22
CA PRO A 653 1.17 28.10 21.96
C PRO A 653 0.00 28.80 21.27
N PRO A 654 -0.98 29.32 22.03
CA PRO A 654 -2.14 30.00 21.49
C PRO A 654 -1.80 31.21 20.60
N GLU A 655 -0.76 31.97 20.94
CA GLU A 655 -0.27 33.15 20.18
C GLU A 655 0.23 32.70 18.81
N LEU A 656 1.04 31.64 18.76
CA LEU A 656 1.55 31.08 17.51
C LEU A 656 0.42 30.54 16.65
N ARG A 657 -0.53 29.81 17.27
CA ARG A 657 -1.72 29.29 16.57
C ARG A 657 -2.56 30.43 15.97
N LYS A 658 -2.80 31.52 16.71
CA LYS A 658 -3.52 32.69 16.23
C LYS A 658 -2.79 33.39 15.07
N ALA A 659 -1.46 33.55 15.16
CA ALA A 659 -0.65 34.11 14.10
C ALA A 659 -0.74 33.32 12.80
N HIS A 660 -0.61 31.98 12.87
CA HIS A 660 -0.81 31.12 11.70
C HIS A 660 -2.21 31.23 11.10
N GLN A 661 -3.27 31.22 11.93
CA GLN A 661 -4.63 31.38 11.45
C GLN A 661 -4.87 32.74 10.79
N ALA A 662 -4.21 33.79 11.27
CA ALA A 662 -4.28 35.12 10.64
C ALA A 662 -3.61 35.13 9.27
N ASN A 663 -2.43 34.50 9.16
CA ASN A 663 -1.72 34.33 7.90
C ASN A 663 -2.51 33.48 6.91
N ASP A 664 -3.08 32.36 7.36
CA ASP A 664 -3.93 31.50 6.51
C ASP A 664 -5.08 32.29 5.88
N ARG A 665 -5.76 33.12 6.68
CA ARG A 665 -6.84 33.99 6.18
C ARG A 665 -6.34 35.01 5.16
N ALA A 666 -5.18 35.60 5.40
CA ALA A 666 -4.59 36.58 4.48
C ALA A 666 -4.23 35.94 3.14
N VAL A 667 -3.66 34.72 3.17
CA VAL A 667 -3.33 33.98 1.97
C VAL A 667 -4.59 33.50 1.23
N MET A 668 -5.60 32.99 1.93
CA MET A 668 -6.89 32.64 1.31
C MET A 668 -7.58 33.83 0.65
N ASP A 669 -7.49 35.04 1.26
CA ASP A 669 -8.00 36.28 0.66
C ASP A 669 -7.25 36.61 -0.65
N ALA A 670 -5.94 36.37 -0.71
CA ALA A 670 -5.12 36.59 -1.91
C ALA A 670 -5.47 35.63 -3.06
N TYR A 671 -5.95 34.43 -2.77
CA TYR A 671 -6.52 33.50 -3.76
C TYR A 671 -7.97 33.85 -4.15
N GLY A 672 -8.59 34.80 -3.50
CA GLY A 672 -10.01 35.15 -3.74
C GLY A 672 -10.99 34.09 -3.19
N PHE A 673 -10.57 33.25 -2.28
CA PHE A 673 -11.46 32.27 -1.67
C PHE A 673 -12.51 32.96 -0.80
N ILE A 674 -13.78 32.85 -1.18
CA ILE A 674 -14.88 33.54 -0.53
C ILE A 674 -15.17 32.97 0.85
N LYS A 675 -15.40 33.82 1.85
CA LYS A 675 -15.75 33.39 3.22
C LYS A 675 -17.03 32.55 3.20
N GLY A 676 -17.01 31.41 3.86
CA GLY A 676 -18.13 30.48 3.93
C GLY A 676 -18.18 29.44 2.80
N THR A 677 -17.28 29.51 1.80
CA THR A 677 -17.18 28.48 0.76
C THR A 677 -16.38 27.26 1.22
N ALA A 678 -16.57 26.15 0.54
CA ALA A 678 -15.87 24.89 0.81
C ALA A 678 -14.34 25.05 0.70
N ALA A 679 -13.82 25.88 -0.21
CA ALA A 679 -12.39 26.13 -0.38
C ALA A 679 -11.72 26.71 0.89
N ARG A 680 -12.47 27.39 1.77
CA ARG A 680 -11.97 27.90 3.06
C ARG A 680 -12.14 26.93 4.24
N THR A 681 -13.04 25.99 4.14
CA THR A 681 -13.43 25.13 5.27
C THR A 681 -13.01 23.68 5.10
N SER A 682 -12.73 23.26 3.86
CA SER A 682 -12.32 21.91 3.49
C SER A 682 -10.97 21.92 2.78
N GLU A 683 -10.03 21.15 3.29
CA GLU A 683 -8.71 20.98 2.66
C GLU A 683 -8.82 20.39 1.26
N SER A 684 -9.67 19.39 1.05
CA SER A 684 -9.88 18.78 -0.26
C SER A 684 -10.43 19.77 -1.28
N ALA A 685 -11.38 20.63 -0.88
CA ALA A 685 -11.92 21.66 -1.76
C ALA A 685 -10.90 22.77 -2.05
N CYS A 686 -10.07 23.15 -1.08
CA CYS A 686 -8.95 24.07 -1.30
C CYS A 686 -7.99 23.51 -2.35
N VAL A 687 -7.58 22.24 -2.21
CA VAL A 687 -6.69 21.56 -3.17
C VAL A 687 -7.33 21.45 -4.54
N ALA A 688 -8.62 21.17 -4.64
CA ALA A 688 -9.32 21.11 -5.92
C ALA A 688 -9.24 22.45 -6.69
N GLU A 689 -9.39 23.57 -6.01
CA GLU A 689 -9.21 24.90 -6.63
C GLU A 689 -7.73 25.16 -7.00
N LEU A 690 -6.79 24.77 -6.15
CA LEU A 690 -5.35 24.89 -6.46
C LEU A 690 -4.96 24.03 -7.67
N MET A 691 -5.52 22.84 -7.84
CA MET A 691 -5.27 21.98 -9.00
C MET A 691 -5.75 22.64 -10.31
N LYS A 692 -6.91 23.29 -10.30
CA LYS A 692 -7.40 24.06 -11.47
C LYS A 692 -6.46 25.21 -11.81
N LEU A 693 -6.01 25.98 -10.81
CA LEU A 693 -5.03 27.04 -11.00
C LEU A 693 -3.69 26.51 -11.52
N TYR A 694 -3.23 25.37 -11.01
CA TYR A 694 -2.04 24.69 -11.51
C TYR A 694 -2.18 24.36 -13.02
N GLN A 695 -3.30 23.76 -13.41
CA GLN A 695 -3.54 23.39 -14.81
C GLN A 695 -3.58 24.63 -15.72
N GLN A 696 -4.21 25.71 -15.28
CA GLN A 696 -4.22 26.99 -16.01
C GLN A 696 -2.80 27.54 -16.21
N LYS A 697 -1.99 27.62 -15.12
CA LYS A 697 -0.60 28.08 -15.18
C LYS A 697 0.27 27.22 -16.09
N VAL A 698 0.12 25.90 -16.03
CA VAL A 698 0.87 24.99 -16.92
C VAL A 698 0.46 25.21 -18.37
N SER A 699 -0.82 25.34 -18.66
CA SER A 699 -1.30 25.61 -20.03
C SER A 699 -0.84 26.98 -20.56
N GLU A 700 -0.64 27.98 -19.70
CA GLU A 700 -0.06 29.29 -20.08
C GLU A 700 1.43 29.18 -20.44
N LEU A 701 2.18 28.29 -19.75
CA LEU A 701 3.61 28.07 -20.02
C LEU A 701 3.88 27.23 -21.29
N GLU A 702 2.94 26.42 -21.71
CA GLU A 702 3.05 25.55 -22.90
C GLU A 702 2.62 26.28 -24.19
N LYS A 703 2.00 27.45 -24.09
CA LYS A 703 1.69 28.35 -25.20
C LYS A 703 2.85 29.30 -25.49
#